data_348ef2acdb509e0174eb8b0de3ff98a5
#
_entry.id   348ef2acdb509e0174eb8b0de3ff98a5
#
_cell.length_a   1.000
_cell.length_b   1.000
_cell.length_c   1.000
_cell.angle_alpha   90.00
_cell.angle_beta   90.00
_cell.angle_gamma   90.00
#
_symmetry.space_group_name_H-M   'P 1'
#
loop_
_entity.id
_entity.type
_entity.pdbx_description
1 polymer ?
#
loop_
_entity_poly.entity_id
_entity_poly.type
_entity_poly.pdbx_seq_one_letter_code
_entity_poly.pdbx_strand_id
1 'polypeptide(L)'
;MGSVAKNKENQNHSSVVDLQPTSLDIWQTKYQLKAKDGSKVDKNIDETYIRLARALSEVEAKNEREKYFEEFLWALRSGAIPAGRIVSNAGSEHHKPATSTINCTVSGTVSDSMDNILDKVHEAGLTLKAGCGIGYEFSTLRPKGAYVSGAGAYTSGPLSFMDIYDKMCFTVSSAGGRRGAQMGTFDISHPDIVEFIRAKREDGRLRQFNLSLLITEEFMEAVKKNNDWDLAFPITQKEIDEDGLDINDESLFVWREWPEMKNYITSKDGLVACKIYKKMPAQRVWDIIMTSTYDYAEPGFVLIDKVNEMNNNWFAENIRATNPCGEQPLPPYGSCLLGSVNLTKFVQDPFTDQAEFDWSEFKKVVKLFTRMLDNVVEINGLPLSQQRDEILRKRRHGMGFLGLGSAITMLCMKYGSKESVDFTTEISKQLAMSGWEASLELSEEKGPAPIMLEEFEVTQEMLTKRPEMAVDGYKVGDKVKGSILHSRYSNYMKRIAEENPELVNQLAEKGSRFTHHSSIAPTGTIALSLANNASNGIEPTFAHHYFRNVIREGKKTKEKVDVFSYELLAYREFVNKDAMPNAIDDGSENSLPDYFMTADSITPKEHVDIQAAAQYWIDSSISKTANVPTDFPYEDFKDIYLYAYEQGLKGCTTFRFNPEAFQGVLVKEDDLKNTSYTFTLEDGSEIEVKGDEMIEYDGETHSAANLFDALKEGYYGKF
;
A
#
# COMPACT_ATOMS: atom_id res chain seq x y z
N MET A 1 38.48 0.52 56.07
CA MET A 1 37.47 -0.44 55.52
C MET A 1 36.59 0.37 54.61
N GLY A 2 36.91 0.37 53.35
CA GLY A 2 36.23 1.20 52.37
C GLY A 2 35.13 0.42 51.69
N SER A 3 33.92 0.95 51.64
CA SER A 3 32.83 0.49 50.84
C SER A 3 32.93 1.09 49.43
N VAL A 4 33.16 0.23 48.46
CA VAL A 4 33.14 0.58 47.03
C VAL A 4 31.67 0.77 46.62
N ALA A 5 31.31 2.02 46.35
CA ALA A 5 30.03 2.34 45.68
C ALA A 5 30.12 1.82 44.23
N LYS A 6 29.31 0.84 43.89
CA LYS A 6 29.09 0.44 42.48
C LYS A 6 28.24 1.50 41.79
N ASN A 7 28.84 2.22 40.88
CA ASN A 7 28.13 3.01 39.88
C ASN A 7 27.18 2.08 39.11
N LYS A 8 25.88 2.28 39.26
CA LYS A 8 24.90 1.79 38.34
C LYS A 8 24.95 2.71 37.11
N GLU A 9 25.74 2.36 36.12
CA GLU A 9 25.54 2.87 34.77
C GLU A 9 24.18 2.37 34.30
N ASN A 10 23.34 3.32 33.91
CA ASN A 10 22.08 3.06 33.21
C ASN A 10 22.41 2.33 31.91
N GLN A 11 22.38 1.02 31.93
CA GLN A 11 22.26 0.21 30.75
C GLN A 11 20.76 0.21 30.38
N ASN A 12 20.40 1.03 29.38
CA ASN A 12 19.17 0.86 28.63
C ASN A 12 19.20 -0.58 28.08
N HIS A 13 18.47 -1.47 28.73
CA HIS A 13 18.22 -2.80 28.21
C HIS A 13 17.23 -2.72 27.05
N SER A 14 17.68 -2.26 25.87
CA SER A 14 17.09 -2.75 24.64
C SER A 14 17.58 -4.19 24.49
N SER A 15 16.76 -5.10 24.95
CA SER A 15 16.97 -6.53 24.82
C SER A 15 17.17 -6.90 23.35
N VAL A 16 18.37 -7.28 23.01
CA VAL A 16 18.77 -7.62 21.65
C VAL A 16 18.34 -9.05 21.37
N VAL A 17 17.25 -9.23 20.62
CA VAL A 17 16.91 -10.52 20.02
C VAL A 17 17.81 -10.72 18.82
N ASP A 18 18.55 -11.82 18.78
CA ASP A 18 19.45 -12.15 17.68
C ASP A 18 18.69 -12.25 16.35
N LEU A 19 19.33 -11.73 15.31
CA LEU A 19 18.78 -11.77 13.96
C LEU A 19 18.71 -13.23 13.45
N GLN A 20 17.52 -13.69 13.07
CA GLN A 20 17.36 -15.03 12.52
C GLN A 20 18.02 -15.17 11.14
N PRO A 21 18.50 -16.38 10.78
CA PRO A 21 19.24 -16.60 9.52
C PRO A 21 18.49 -16.15 8.28
N THR A 22 17.18 -16.37 8.22
CA THR A 22 16.35 -15.94 7.08
C THR A 22 16.34 -14.43 6.90
N SER A 23 16.29 -13.67 7.99
CA SER A 23 16.31 -12.19 7.94
C SER A 23 17.64 -11.67 7.39
N LEU A 24 18.75 -12.27 7.83
CA LEU A 24 20.08 -11.94 7.31
C LEU A 24 20.20 -12.28 5.82
N ASP A 25 19.72 -13.45 5.41
CA ASP A 25 19.74 -13.88 4.00
C ASP A 25 18.96 -12.92 3.10
N ILE A 26 17.77 -12.50 3.51
CA ILE A 26 16.97 -11.52 2.76
C ILE A 26 17.66 -10.16 2.68
N TRP A 27 18.28 -9.69 3.77
CA TRP A 27 19.09 -8.47 3.71
C TRP A 27 20.24 -8.59 2.71
N GLN A 28 20.99 -9.69 2.76
CA GLN A 28 22.13 -9.93 1.85
C GLN A 28 21.73 -10.00 0.38
N THR A 29 20.56 -10.57 0.08
CA THR A 29 20.07 -10.74 -1.30
C THR A 29 19.36 -9.52 -1.84
N LYS A 30 18.69 -8.72 -0.99
CA LYS A 30 17.83 -7.60 -1.44
C LYS A 30 18.41 -6.21 -1.17
N TYR A 31 19.12 -6.02 -0.09
CA TYR A 31 19.48 -4.69 0.41
C TYR A 31 20.98 -4.42 0.57
N GLN A 32 21.78 -5.46 0.75
CA GLN A 32 23.24 -5.32 0.83
C GLN A 32 23.79 -4.68 -0.45
N LEU A 33 24.39 -3.51 -0.34
CA LEU A 33 25.02 -2.87 -1.50
C LEU A 33 26.28 -3.65 -1.90
N LYS A 34 26.36 -3.98 -3.19
CA LYS A 34 27.49 -4.65 -3.82
C LYS A 34 28.04 -3.76 -4.94
N ALA A 35 29.33 -3.76 -5.12
CA ALA A 35 30.00 -3.14 -6.26
C ALA A 35 29.75 -3.98 -7.55
N LYS A 36 30.10 -3.41 -8.70
CA LYS A 36 29.91 -4.05 -10.01
C LYS A 36 30.63 -5.41 -10.14
N ASP A 37 31.75 -5.58 -9.44
CA ASP A 37 32.52 -6.83 -9.39
C ASP A 37 31.99 -7.86 -8.39
N GLY A 38 30.86 -7.55 -7.72
CA GLY A 38 30.22 -8.40 -6.71
C GLY A 38 30.79 -8.24 -5.30
N SER A 39 31.81 -7.43 -5.11
CA SER A 39 32.36 -7.16 -3.77
C SER A 39 31.33 -6.42 -2.89
N LYS A 40 31.31 -6.78 -1.60
CA LYS A 40 30.36 -6.21 -0.63
C LYS A 40 30.81 -4.80 -0.23
N VAL A 41 29.98 -3.81 -0.51
CA VAL A 41 30.15 -2.43 -0.03
C VAL A 41 29.67 -2.33 1.41
N ASP A 42 28.43 -2.77 1.68
CA ASP A 42 27.93 -2.91 3.04
C ASP A 42 28.36 -4.30 3.58
N LYS A 43 29.15 -4.36 4.64
CA LYS A 43 29.58 -5.64 5.22
C LYS A 43 28.54 -6.24 6.18
N ASN A 44 27.72 -5.38 6.81
CA ASN A 44 26.67 -5.74 7.73
C ASN A 44 25.53 -4.71 7.67
N ILE A 45 24.45 -4.96 8.38
CA ILE A 45 23.25 -4.09 8.41
C ILE A 45 23.59 -2.69 8.94
N ASP A 46 24.47 -2.57 9.93
CA ASP A 46 24.83 -1.28 10.49
C ASP A 46 25.57 -0.40 9.46
N GLU A 47 26.40 -0.98 8.61
CA GLU A 47 27.02 -0.25 7.49
C GLU A 47 25.98 0.22 6.44
N THR A 48 24.90 -0.56 6.25
CA THR A 48 23.74 -0.08 5.46
C THR A 48 23.13 1.17 6.11
N TYR A 49 22.92 1.17 7.43
CA TYR A 49 22.41 2.35 8.13
C TYR A 49 23.36 3.55 8.05
N ILE A 50 24.66 3.33 8.18
CA ILE A 50 25.66 4.39 8.02
C ILE A 50 25.62 4.99 6.62
N ARG A 51 25.51 4.17 5.57
CA ARG A 51 25.37 4.63 4.19
C ARG A 51 24.12 5.48 4.00
N LEU A 52 22.97 5.02 4.51
CA LEU A 52 21.71 5.74 4.42
C LEU A 52 21.76 7.08 5.17
N ALA A 53 22.23 7.07 6.39
CA ALA A 53 22.39 8.29 7.21
C ALA A 53 23.30 9.31 6.51
N ARG A 54 24.38 8.86 5.93
CA ARG A 54 25.30 9.74 5.18
C ARG A 54 24.65 10.32 3.93
N ALA A 55 24.01 9.49 3.11
CA ALA A 55 23.34 9.93 1.89
C ALA A 55 22.23 10.97 2.16
N LEU A 56 21.44 10.75 3.22
CA LEU A 56 20.34 11.67 3.57
C LEU A 56 20.84 12.95 4.25
N SER A 57 21.91 12.89 5.04
CA SER A 57 22.50 14.07 5.66
C SER A 57 23.22 14.99 4.66
N GLU A 58 23.67 14.46 3.51
CA GLU A 58 24.29 15.29 2.44
C GLU A 58 23.30 16.31 1.84
N VAL A 59 22.00 16.10 1.99
CA VAL A 59 20.94 17.05 1.59
C VAL A 59 20.89 18.27 2.51
N GLU A 60 21.39 18.15 3.73
CA GLU A 60 21.40 19.24 4.72
C GLU A 60 22.45 20.31 4.39
N ALA A 61 22.30 21.48 5.00
CA ALA A 61 23.32 22.54 4.92
C ALA A 61 24.67 22.04 5.40
N LYS A 62 25.75 22.44 4.73
CA LYS A 62 27.11 21.89 4.97
C LYS A 62 27.54 21.88 6.43
N ASN A 63 27.20 22.92 7.18
CA ASN A 63 27.52 23.04 8.61
C ASN A 63 26.65 22.16 9.52
N GLU A 64 25.55 21.62 9.02
CA GLU A 64 24.62 20.78 9.78
C GLU A 64 24.73 19.28 9.43
N ARG A 65 25.46 18.92 8.37
CA ARG A 65 25.53 17.56 7.84
C ARG A 65 26.00 16.53 8.86
N GLU A 66 27.02 16.86 9.64
CA GLU A 66 27.55 15.91 10.63
C GLU A 66 26.59 15.69 11.78
N LYS A 67 25.93 16.76 12.26
CA LYS A 67 24.87 16.66 13.25
C LYS A 67 23.75 15.75 12.79
N TYR A 68 23.23 15.98 11.57
CA TYR A 68 22.14 15.16 11.05
C TYR A 68 22.57 13.75 10.65
N PHE A 69 23.81 13.54 10.28
CA PHE A 69 24.34 12.19 10.12
C PHE A 69 24.21 11.37 11.42
N GLU A 70 24.65 11.92 12.55
CA GLU A 70 24.54 11.25 13.85
C GLU A 70 23.08 11.05 14.27
N GLU A 71 22.23 12.03 14.08
CA GLU A 71 20.80 11.95 14.43
C GLU A 71 20.05 10.93 13.55
N PHE A 72 20.32 10.92 12.25
CA PHE A 72 19.71 9.96 11.32
C PHE A 72 20.19 8.54 11.58
N LEU A 73 21.47 8.36 11.87
CA LEU A 73 22.01 7.06 12.24
C LEU A 73 21.38 6.54 13.54
N TRP A 74 21.22 7.41 14.53
CA TRP A 74 20.50 7.06 15.74
C TRP A 74 19.04 6.65 15.45
N ALA A 75 18.32 7.39 14.62
CA ALA A 75 16.93 7.08 14.26
C ALA A 75 16.81 5.72 13.54
N LEU A 76 17.73 5.43 12.60
CA LEU A 76 17.77 4.15 11.89
C LEU A 76 18.01 2.97 12.85
N ARG A 77 18.94 3.12 13.79
CA ARG A 77 19.22 2.13 14.84
C ARG A 77 18.06 1.97 15.83
N SER A 78 17.29 3.04 16.02
CA SER A 78 16.17 3.09 16.97
C SER A 78 14.81 2.69 16.38
N GLY A 79 14.75 2.25 15.12
CA GLY A 79 13.53 1.68 14.54
C GLY A 79 12.97 2.41 13.32
N ALA A 80 13.59 3.48 12.83
CA ALA A 80 13.22 4.07 11.56
C ALA A 80 13.70 3.19 10.40
N ILE A 81 12.78 2.61 9.63
CA ILE A 81 13.11 1.76 8.49
C ILE A 81 12.57 2.40 7.20
N PRO A 82 13.45 3.01 6.38
CA PRO A 82 13.05 3.52 5.07
C PRO A 82 12.54 2.39 4.17
N ALA A 83 11.72 2.73 3.20
CA ALA A 83 11.22 1.77 2.22
C ALA A 83 12.37 1.11 1.44
N GLY A 84 12.11 -0.09 0.94
CA GLY A 84 13.14 -0.93 0.32
C GLY A 84 13.92 -0.24 -0.80
N ARG A 85 13.32 0.67 -1.57
CA ARG A 85 14.02 1.43 -2.61
C ARG A 85 14.99 2.46 -2.05
N ILE A 86 14.64 3.09 -0.95
CA ILE A 86 15.55 4.00 -0.24
C ILE A 86 16.74 3.19 0.29
N VAL A 87 16.46 2.07 0.99
CA VAL A 87 17.52 1.20 1.54
C VAL A 87 18.47 0.68 0.45
N SER A 88 17.93 0.29 -0.71
CA SER A 88 18.73 -0.24 -1.82
C SER A 88 19.53 0.82 -2.56
N ASN A 89 19.02 2.05 -2.67
CA ASN A 89 19.50 3.01 -3.67
C ASN A 89 20.09 4.30 -3.10
N ALA A 90 19.71 4.73 -1.90
CA ALA A 90 20.30 5.91 -1.30
C ALA A 90 21.79 5.68 -0.97
N GLY A 91 22.67 6.56 -1.45
CA GLY A 91 24.11 6.45 -1.30
C GLY A 91 24.75 5.37 -2.16
N SER A 92 24.10 4.94 -3.24
CA SER A 92 24.60 3.90 -4.14
C SER A 92 25.12 4.41 -5.48
N GLU A 93 25.16 5.71 -5.70
CA GLU A 93 25.38 6.36 -7.01
C GLU A 93 26.71 5.96 -7.67
N HIS A 94 27.73 5.67 -6.87
CA HIS A 94 29.03 5.22 -7.38
C HIS A 94 29.03 3.76 -7.86
N HIS A 95 28.01 2.99 -7.46
CA HIS A 95 27.93 1.54 -7.73
C HIS A 95 26.76 1.16 -8.64
N LYS A 96 25.68 1.93 -8.59
CA LYS A 96 24.47 1.71 -9.39
C LYS A 96 24.09 3.00 -10.12
N PRO A 97 24.05 3.02 -11.46
CA PRO A 97 23.59 4.19 -12.18
C PRO A 97 22.09 4.39 -12.02
N ALA A 98 21.68 5.65 -11.92
CA ALA A 98 20.31 6.19 -12.13
C ALA A 98 19.15 5.28 -11.68
N THR A 99 19.05 5.00 -10.38
CA THR A 99 17.92 4.28 -9.79
C THR A 99 17.09 5.21 -8.91
N SER A 100 15.76 5.00 -8.89
CA SER A 100 14.86 5.77 -8.04
C SER A 100 14.86 5.27 -6.59
N THR A 101 14.71 6.19 -5.65
CA THR A 101 14.42 5.92 -4.24
C THR A 101 12.92 5.83 -3.96
N ILE A 102 12.07 6.04 -4.97
CA ILE A 102 10.62 6.06 -4.87
C ILE A 102 10.05 4.67 -5.15
N ASN A 103 9.10 4.23 -4.30
CA ASN A 103 8.40 2.96 -4.46
C ASN A 103 7.10 3.09 -5.26
N CYS A 104 6.36 4.17 -5.06
CA CYS A 104 4.95 4.29 -5.41
C CYS A 104 4.72 5.42 -6.39
N THR A 105 4.04 5.13 -7.49
CA THR A 105 3.64 6.12 -8.50
C THR A 105 2.25 5.82 -9.04
N VAL A 106 1.64 6.83 -9.64
CA VAL A 106 0.43 6.70 -10.46
C VAL A 106 0.71 7.36 -11.81
N SER A 107 0.22 6.74 -12.86
CA SER A 107 0.33 7.22 -14.24
C SER A 107 -0.38 8.56 -14.44
N GLY A 108 0.04 9.33 -15.41
CA GLY A 108 -0.82 10.34 -16.01
C GLY A 108 -2.13 9.70 -16.48
N THR A 109 -3.20 10.49 -16.55
CA THR A 109 -4.51 10.01 -17.02
C THR A 109 -4.37 9.36 -18.40
N VAL A 110 -4.92 8.15 -18.54
CA VAL A 110 -4.98 7.46 -19.83
C VAL A 110 -6.17 8.00 -20.60
N SER A 111 -5.94 8.91 -21.54
CA SER A 111 -7.00 9.48 -22.37
C SER A 111 -7.44 8.49 -23.46
N ASP A 112 -8.69 8.60 -23.88
CA ASP A 112 -9.33 7.68 -24.83
C ASP A 112 -8.87 7.93 -26.29
N SER A 113 -7.58 7.72 -26.53
CA SER A 113 -6.95 7.78 -27.85
C SER A 113 -5.76 6.83 -27.94
N MET A 114 -5.51 6.26 -29.12
CA MET A 114 -4.40 5.33 -29.34
C MET A 114 -3.04 5.96 -29.00
N ASP A 115 -2.83 7.21 -29.43
CA ASP A 115 -1.58 7.94 -29.15
C ASP A 115 -1.33 8.06 -27.63
N ASN A 116 -2.34 8.48 -26.86
CA ASN A 116 -2.19 8.61 -25.43
C ASN A 116 -2.04 7.27 -24.70
N ILE A 117 -2.80 6.25 -25.11
CA ILE A 117 -2.66 4.88 -24.58
C ILE A 117 -1.22 4.41 -24.71
N LEU A 118 -0.62 4.55 -25.90
CA LEU A 118 0.76 4.11 -26.17
C LEU A 118 1.80 5.01 -25.48
N ASP A 119 1.57 6.31 -25.39
CA ASP A 119 2.43 7.23 -24.63
C ASP A 119 2.49 6.82 -23.15
N LYS A 120 1.36 6.43 -22.56
CA LYS A 120 1.32 5.95 -21.17
C LYS A 120 2.00 4.60 -20.99
N VAL A 121 1.96 3.70 -22.00
CA VAL A 121 2.80 2.47 -22.00
C VAL A 121 4.29 2.83 -21.96
N HIS A 122 4.71 3.79 -22.78
CA HIS A 122 6.10 4.25 -22.81
C HIS A 122 6.55 4.82 -21.44
N GLU A 123 5.77 5.76 -20.90
CA GLU A 123 6.05 6.35 -19.58
C GLU A 123 6.09 5.29 -18.47
N ALA A 124 5.16 4.34 -18.50
CA ALA A 124 5.10 3.25 -17.54
C ALA A 124 6.33 2.33 -17.64
N GLY A 125 6.78 2.01 -18.86
CA GLY A 125 7.99 1.23 -19.07
C GLY A 125 9.22 1.86 -18.44
N LEU A 126 9.39 3.17 -18.59
CA LEU A 126 10.49 3.92 -17.96
C LEU A 126 10.37 3.92 -16.43
N THR A 127 9.16 4.09 -15.90
CA THR A 127 8.88 4.09 -14.47
C THR A 127 9.17 2.73 -13.83
N LEU A 128 8.70 1.65 -14.44
CA LEU A 128 8.96 0.27 -13.98
C LEU A 128 10.45 -0.07 -14.07
N LYS A 129 11.15 0.35 -15.14
CA LYS A 129 12.60 0.18 -15.27
C LYS A 129 13.36 0.87 -14.14
N ALA A 130 12.92 2.06 -13.70
CA ALA A 130 13.49 2.75 -12.55
C ALA A 130 13.20 2.06 -11.21
N GLY A 131 12.32 1.05 -11.21
CA GLY A 131 11.98 0.23 -10.05
C GLY A 131 10.76 0.71 -9.25
N CYS A 132 9.99 1.66 -9.78
CA CYS A 132 8.77 2.15 -9.17
C CYS A 132 7.57 1.28 -9.57
N GLY A 133 6.71 0.93 -8.62
CA GLY A 133 5.37 0.42 -8.90
C GLY A 133 4.48 1.52 -9.45
N ILE A 134 3.52 1.17 -10.30
CA ILE A 134 2.66 2.15 -10.97
C ILE A 134 1.19 1.71 -10.98
N GLY A 135 0.30 2.65 -10.76
CA GLY A 135 -1.15 2.45 -10.87
C GLY A 135 -1.76 3.27 -12.01
N TYR A 136 -2.86 2.78 -12.55
CA TYR A 136 -3.59 3.43 -13.64
C TYR A 136 -5.10 3.30 -13.42
N GLU A 137 -5.87 4.26 -13.97
CA GLU A 137 -7.29 4.07 -14.22
C GLU A 137 -7.49 3.69 -15.70
N PHE A 138 -8.23 2.62 -15.97
CA PHE A 138 -8.57 2.19 -17.32
C PHE A 138 -10.04 2.43 -17.71
N SER A 139 -10.87 2.81 -16.78
CA SER A 139 -12.28 3.16 -17.03
C SER A 139 -12.48 4.47 -17.80
N THR A 140 -11.39 5.20 -18.06
CA THR A 140 -11.36 6.35 -18.96
C THR A 140 -11.42 6.00 -20.45
N LEU A 141 -11.26 4.72 -20.80
CA LEU A 141 -11.31 4.21 -22.15
C LEU A 141 -12.74 3.78 -22.50
N ARG A 142 -13.17 4.08 -23.74
CA ARG A 142 -14.50 3.71 -24.24
C ARG A 142 -14.77 2.23 -24.13
N PRO A 143 -16.04 1.83 -23.90
CA PRO A 143 -16.39 0.43 -23.72
C PRO A 143 -16.22 -0.39 -24.99
N LYS A 144 -16.03 -1.69 -24.82
CA LYS A 144 -15.95 -2.67 -25.90
C LYS A 144 -17.16 -2.56 -26.82
N GLY A 145 -16.90 -2.56 -28.12
CA GLY A 145 -17.91 -2.42 -29.14
C GLY A 145 -18.35 -0.97 -29.46
N ALA A 146 -17.77 0.03 -28.77
CA ALA A 146 -17.99 1.43 -29.13
C ALA A 146 -17.31 1.77 -30.46
N TYR A 147 -17.95 2.59 -31.27
CA TYR A 147 -17.44 2.97 -32.60
C TYR A 147 -16.26 3.95 -32.50
N VAL A 148 -15.23 3.69 -33.28
CA VAL A 148 -14.03 4.53 -33.41
C VAL A 148 -14.05 5.20 -34.78
N SER A 149 -14.51 6.45 -34.82
CA SER A 149 -14.68 7.19 -36.09
C SER A 149 -13.39 7.35 -36.88
N GLY A 150 -12.25 7.51 -36.22
CA GLY A 150 -10.93 7.62 -36.88
C GLY A 150 -10.43 6.33 -37.52
N ALA A 151 -10.92 5.19 -37.07
CA ALA A 151 -10.53 3.87 -37.60
C ALA A 151 -11.63 3.22 -38.46
N GLY A 152 -12.86 3.73 -38.45
CA GLY A 152 -14.00 3.12 -39.11
C GLY A 152 -14.35 1.72 -38.57
N ALA A 153 -14.08 1.45 -37.28
CA ALA A 153 -14.18 0.16 -36.67
C ALA A 153 -14.67 0.28 -35.20
N TYR A 154 -14.91 -0.86 -34.57
CA TYR A 154 -15.33 -0.95 -33.17
C TYR A 154 -14.14 -1.31 -32.28
N THR A 155 -14.05 -0.69 -31.10
CA THR A 155 -12.97 -0.94 -30.16
C THR A 155 -13.09 -2.31 -29.47
N SER A 156 -11.95 -2.91 -29.14
CA SER A 156 -11.85 -4.13 -28.33
C SER A 156 -12.08 -3.89 -26.83
N GLY A 157 -12.07 -2.62 -26.40
CA GLY A 157 -12.35 -2.20 -25.04
C GLY A 157 -11.11 -2.09 -24.13
N PRO A 158 -11.29 -1.59 -22.89
CA PRO A 158 -10.20 -1.30 -21.95
C PRO A 158 -9.31 -2.48 -21.62
N LEU A 159 -9.90 -3.69 -21.42
CA LEU A 159 -9.13 -4.87 -21.01
C LEU A 159 -8.11 -5.31 -22.06
N SER A 160 -8.41 -5.15 -23.34
CA SER A 160 -7.45 -5.44 -24.42
C SER A 160 -6.23 -4.54 -24.36
N PHE A 161 -6.41 -3.28 -23.98
CA PHE A 161 -5.29 -2.36 -23.76
C PHE A 161 -4.53 -2.71 -22.49
N MET A 162 -5.20 -3.13 -21.42
CA MET A 162 -4.54 -3.65 -20.23
C MET A 162 -3.61 -4.82 -20.52
N ASP A 163 -3.96 -5.70 -21.46
CA ASP A 163 -3.09 -6.81 -21.91
C ASP A 163 -1.74 -6.29 -22.45
N ILE A 164 -1.72 -5.13 -23.12
CA ILE A 164 -0.47 -4.49 -23.59
C ILE A 164 0.39 -4.06 -22.39
N TYR A 165 -0.21 -3.41 -21.40
CA TYR A 165 0.47 -2.98 -20.17
C TYR A 165 0.98 -4.17 -19.35
N ASP A 166 0.20 -5.24 -19.27
CA ASP A 166 0.59 -6.48 -18.59
C ASP A 166 1.83 -7.11 -19.26
N LYS A 167 1.82 -7.24 -20.57
CA LYS A 167 2.95 -7.79 -21.33
C LYS A 167 4.18 -6.89 -21.26
N MET A 168 4.02 -5.58 -21.35
CA MET A 168 5.11 -4.62 -21.18
C MET A 168 5.75 -4.78 -19.79
N CYS A 169 4.95 -4.80 -18.73
CA CYS A 169 5.43 -4.96 -17.35
C CYS A 169 6.16 -6.30 -17.16
N PHE A 170 5.63 -7.39 -17.71
CA PHE A 170 6.29 -8.70 -17.70
C PHE A 170 7.67 -8.67 -18.37
N THR A 171 7.79 -7.92 -19.46
CA THR A 171 9.00 -7.86 -20.29
C THR A 171 10.05 -6.92 -19.69
N VAL A 172 9.63 -5.83 -19.05
CA VAL A 172 10.52 -4.84 -18.42
C VAL A 172 10.90 -5.30 -17.02
N SER A 173 12.15 -5.66 -16.81
CA SER A 173 12.67 -5.93 -15.48
C SER A 173 13.17 -4.63 -14.83
N SER A 174 12.82 -4.42 -13.56
CA SER A 174 13.31 -3.30 -12.78
C SER A 174 14.81 -3.42 -12.49
N ALA A 175 15.47 -2.29 -12.28
CA ALA A 175 16.84 -2.26 -11.78
C ALA A 175 16.94 -3.04 -10.44
N GLY A 176 17.78 -4.08 -10.40
CA GLY A 176 17.93 -4.98 -9.26
C GLY A 176 17.11 -6.27 -9.33
N GLY A 177 16.62 -6.67 -10.52
CA GLY A 177 16.00 -7.98 -10.77
C GLY A 177 14.62 -8.18 -10.12
N ARG A 178 13.97 -7.13 -9.64
CA ARG A 178 12.61 -7.20 -9.12
C ARG A 178 11.61 -7.09 -10.25
N ARG A 179 10.61 -7.98 -10.29
CA ARG A 179 9.48 -7.85 -11.23
C ARG A 179 8.71 -6.56 -10.95
N GLY A 180 8.24 -5.90 -12.01
CA GLY A 180 7.36 -4.76 -11.91
C GLY A 180 6.03 -5.15 -11.25
N ALA A 181 5.37 -4.19 -10.64
CA ALA A 181 4.03 -4.35 -10.09
C ALA A 181 3.14 -3.21 -10.57
N GLN A 182 1.91 -3.55 -10.94
CA GLN A 182 0.92 -2.60 -11.45
C GLN A 182 -0.40 -2.71 -10.68
N MET A 183 -1.12 -1.58 -10.60
CA MET A 183 -2.50 -1.52 -10.17
C MET A 183 -3.37 -1.05 -11.33
N GLY A 184 -4.45 -1.77 -11.62
CA GLY A 184 -5.51 -1.32 -12.51
C GLY A 184 -6.75 -0.96 -11.71
N THR A 185 -7.17 0.30 -11.75
CA THR A 185 -8.45 0.73 -11.19
C THR A 185 -9.51 0.88 -12.26
N PHE A 186 -10.75 0.66 -11.89
CA PHE A 186 -11.87 0.66 -12.82
C PHE A 186 -13.14 1.16 -12.13
N ASP A 187 -13.79 2.16 -12.72
CA ASP A 187 -15.01 2.74 -12.15
C ASP A 187 -16.16 1.75 -12.19
N ILE A 188 -16.89 1.66 -11.07
CA ILE A 188 -18.03 0.75 -10.91
C ILE A 188 -19.16 1.04 -11.92
N SER A 189 -19.19 2.22 -12.50
CA SER A 189 -20.22 2.64 -13.47
C SER A 189 -19.88 2.33 -14.93
N HIS A 190 -18.67 1.84 -15.22
CA HIS A 190 -18.24 1.57 -16.59
C HIS A 190 -19.03 0.42 -17.23
N PRO A 191 -19.41 0.50 -18.52
CA PRO A 191 -20.16 -0.56 -19.21
C PRO A 191 -19.49 -1.94 -19.18
N ASP A 192 -18.16 -2.00 -19.17
CA ASP A 192 -17.37 -3.25 -19.15
C ASP A 192 -17.03 -3.75 -17.75
N ILE A 193 -17.69 -3.24 -16.71
CA ILE A 193 -17.38 -3.57 -15.31
C ILE A 193 -17.44 -5.07 -15.02
N VAL A 194 -18.37 -5.78 -15.57
CA VAL A 194 -18.52 -7.23 -15.34
C VAL A 194 -17.35 -8.02 -15.94
N GLU A 195 -16.87 -7.60 -17.11
CA GLU A 195 -15.69 -8.19 -17.74
C GLU A 195 -14.44 -7.91 -16.91
N PHE A 196 -14.28 -6.70 -16.39
CA PHE A 196 -13.17 -6.33 -15.49
C PHE A 196 -13.18 -7.16 -14.19
N ILE A 197 -14.32 -7.30 -13.54
CA ILE A 197 -14.45 -8.09 -12.30
C ILE A 197 -14.01 -9.55 -12.53
N ARG A 198 -14.30 -10.09 -13.70
CA ARG A 198 -14.01 -11.48 -14.06
C ARG A 198 -12.65 -11.71 -14.73
N ALA A 199 -11.87 -10.66 -14.97
CA ALA A 199 -10.65 -10.74 -15.78
C ALA A 199 -9.63 -11.76 -15.25
N LYS A 200 -9.50 -11.92 -13.93
CA LYS A 200 -8.57 -12.86 -13.29
C LYS A 200 -9.05 -14.32 -13.25
N ARG A 201 -10.28 -14.59 -13.68
CA ARG A 201 -10.79 -15.97 -13.81
C ARG A 201 -10.17 -16.71 -14.99
N GLU A 202 -9.71 -15.97 -16.00
CA GLU A 202 -8.95 -16.54 -17.12
C GLU A 202 -7.51 -16.82 -16.65
N ASP A 203 -7.09 -18.09 -16.69
CA ASP A 203 -5.75 -18.46 -16.23
C ASP A 203 -4.67 -17.70 -17.01
N GLY A 204 -3.79 -17.05 -16.29
CA GLY A 204 -2.65 -16.32 -16.83
C GLY A 204 -2.92 -14.91 -17.32
N ARG A 205 -4.18 -14.42 -17.30
CA ARG A 205 -4.49 -13.06 -17.74
C ARG A 205 -4.20 -12.03 -16.66
N LEU A 206 -3.63 -10.88 -17.05
CA LEU A 206 -3.34 -9.71 -16.19
C LEU A 206 -2.55 -10.06 -14.92
N ARG A 207 -1.59 -10.98 -15.00
CA ARG A 207 -0.80 -11.45 -13.85
C ARG A 207 0.08 -10.36 -13.22
N GLN A 208 0.43 -9.33 -13.98
CA GLN A 208 1.25 -8.21 -13.50
C GLN A 208 0.41 -7.10 -12.85
N PHE A 209 -0.91 -7.27 -12.81
CA PHE A 209 -1.84 -6.32 -12.21
C PHE A 209 -2.44 -6.84 -10.90
N ASN A 210 -2.54 -5.96 -9.92
CA ASN A 210 -3.58 -5.99 -8.92
C ASN A 210 -4.78 -5.20 -9.46
N LEU A 211 -5.99 -5.68 -9.25
CA LEU A 211 -7.21 -5.05 -9.74
C LEU A 211 -8.04 -4.50 -8.58
N SER A 212 -8.53 -3.28 -8.73
CA SER A 212 -9.42 -2.65 -7.75
C SER A 212 -10.54 -1.87 -8.42
N LEU A 213 -11.70 -1.89 -7.78
CA LEU A 213 -12.87 -1.12 -8.20
C LEU A 213 -12.89 0.24 -7.51
N LEU A 214 -13.20 1.28 -8.26
CA LEU A 214 -13.56 2.59 -7.72
C LEU A 214 -15.03 2.56 -7.34
N ILE A 215 -15.30 2.36 -6.06
CA ILE A 215 -16.65 2.28 -5.50
C ILE A 215 -17.08 3.66 -5.05
N THR A 216 -18.25 4.09 -5.53
CA THR A 216 -18.85 5.39 -5.21
C THR A 216 -19.92 5.26 -4.13
N GLU A 217 -20.21 6.35 -3.41
CA GLU A 217 -21.32 6.41 -2.45
C GLU A 217 -22.65 6.20 -3.15
N GLU A 218 -22.82 6.76 -4.36
CA GLU A 218 -24.04 6.56 -5.18
C GLU A 218 -24.29 5.06 -5.43
N PHE A 219 -23.25 4.29 -5.77
CA PHE A 219 -23.38 2.84 -5.95
C PHE A 219 -23.74 2.13 -4.64
N MET A 220 -23.09 2.47 -3.52
CA MET A 220 -23.37 1.86 -2.22
C MET A 220 -24.81 2.14 -1.77
N GLU A 221 -25.31 3.35 -2.01
CA GLU A 221 -26.71 3.69 -1.75
C GLU A 221 -27.67 2.92 -2.66
N ALA A 222 -27.33 2.75 -3.94
CA ALA A 222 -28.14 1.94 -4.85
C ALA A 222 -28.20 0.47 -4.41
N VAL A 223 -27.10 -0.09 -3.92
CA VAL A 223 -27.05 -1.45 -3.33
C VAL A 223 -27.95 -1.53 -2.10
N LYS A 224 -27.85 -0.60 -1.16
CA LYS A 224 -28.65 -0.57 0.08
C LYS A 224 -30.15 -0.41 -0.18
N LYS A 225 -30.51 0.40 -1.18
CA LYS A 225 -31.90 0.68 -1.55
C LYS A 225 -32.46 -0.29 -2.56
N ASN A 226 -31.69 -1.26 -3.04
CA ASN A 226 -32.08 -2.22 -4.09
C ASN A 226 -32.56 -1.53 -5.38
N ASN A 227 -31.86 -0.46 -5.78
CA ASN A 227 -32.12 0.29 -6.99
C ASN A 227 -31.38 -0.30 -8.20
N ASP A 228 -31.79 0.12 -9.40
CA ASP A 228 -31.01 -0.10 -10.62
C ASP A 228 -29.74 0.73 -10.62
N TRP A 229 -28.73 0.24 -11.31
CA TRP A 229 -27.43 0.88 -11.52
C TRP A 229 -27.17 1.10 -13.00
N ASP A 230 -26.89 2.35 -13.38
CA ASP A 230 -26.62 2.74 -14.76
C ASP A 230 -25.15 2.52 -15.09
N LEU A 231 -24.87 1.64 -16.04
CA LEU A 231 -23.56 1.46 -16.65
C LEU A 231 -23.44 2.41 -17.84
N ALA A 232 -22.61 3.44 -17.70
CA ALA A 232 -22.58 4.56 -18.61
C ALA A 232 -21.15 5.02 -18.89
N PHE A 233 -20.96 5.71 -20.03
CA PHE A 233 -19.68 6.27 -20.43
C PHE A 233 -19.87 7.67 -21.04
N PRO A 234 -18.95 8.62 -20.83
CA PRO A 234 -19.03 9.97 -21.37
C PRO A 234 -19.25 10.03 -22.86
N ILE A 235 -20.04 11.00 -23.29
CA ILE A 235 -20.41 11.18 -24.70
C ILE A 235 -19.95 12.54 -25.21
N THR A 236 -19.55 12.59 -26.49
CA THR A 236 -19.15 13.82 -27.19
C THR A 236 -20.36 14.45 -27.91
N GLN A 237 -20.28 15.74 -28.20
CA GLN A 237 -21.30 16.41 -29.02
C GLN A 237 -21.44 15.79 -30.40
N LYS A 238 -20.31 15.34 -30.99
CA LYS A 238 -20.29 14.66 -32.28
C LYS A 238 -21.16 13.40 -32.30
N GLU A 239 -21.03 12.57 -31.25
CA GLU A 239 -21.83 11.34 -31.11
C GLU A 239 -23.32 11.64 -30.96
N ILE A 240 -23.69 12.70 -30.20
CA ILE A 240 -25.09 13.14 -30.08
C ILE A 240 -25.65 13.53 -31.44
N ASP A 241 -24.90 14.33 -32.21
CA ASP A 241 -25.34 14.83 -33.52
C ASP A 241 -25.46 13.70 -34.55
N GLU A 242 -24.49 12.77 -34.56
CA GLU A 242 -24.47 11.62 -35.48
C GLU A 242 -25.58 10.61 -35.19
N ASP A 243 -25.86 10.33 -33.91
CA ASP A 243 -26.89 9.37 -33.48
C ASP A 243 -28.27 9.99 -33.28
N GLY A 244 -28.40 11.33 -33.40
CA GLY A 244 -29.66 12.06 -33.25
C GLY A 244 -30.27 11.95 -31.85
N LEU A 245 -29.41 12.00 -30.81
CA LEU A 245 -29.82 11.82 -29.42
C LEU A 245 -30.28 13.13 -28.77
N ASP A 246 -31.26 13.06 -27.84
CA ASP A 246 -31.64 14.20 -27.01
C ASP A 246 -30.93 14.13 -25.65
N ILE A 247 -30.02 15.08 -25.40
CA ILE A 247 -29.26 15.16 -24.15
C ILE A 247 -30.14 15.36 -22.90
N ASN A 248 -31.39 15.83 -23.08
CA ASN A 248 -32.34 16.00 -21.99
C ASN A 248 -33.15 14.74 -21.67
N ASP A 249 -32.98 13.67 -22.42
CA ASP A 249 -33.65 12.41 -22.14
C ASP A 249 -32.94 11.65 -21.00
N GLU A 250 -33.49 11.78 -19.79
CA GLU A 250 -32.95 11.11 -18.58
C GLU A 250 -32.96 9.58 -18.68
N SER A 251 -33.66 8.98 -19.63
CA SER A 251 -33.61 7.53 -19.86
C SER A 251 -32.34 7.09 -20.60
N LEU A 252 -31.67 8.04 -21.28
CA LEU A 252 -30.49 7.78 -22.10
C LEU A 252 -29.19 8.25 -21.45
N PHE A 253 -29.28 9.19 -20.51
CA PHE A 253 -28.12 9.85 -19.95
C PHE A 253 -28.18 9.94 -18.43
N VAL A 254 -26.97 9.89 -17.81
CA VAL A 254 -26.73 10.21 -16.41
C VAL A 254 -25.55 11.19 -16.33
N TRP A 255 -25.60 12.10 -15.37
CA TRP A 255 -24.54 13.08 -15.15
C TRP A 255 -23.64 12.64 -14.00
N ARG A 256 -22.33 12.56 -14.25
CA ARG A 256 -21.36 12.07 -13.26
C ARG A 256 -20.08 12.89 -13.24
N GLU A 257 -19.37 12.91 -12.13
CA GLU A 257 -17.99 13.36 -12.08
C GLU A 257 -17.10 12.46 -12.96
N TRP A 258 -16.18 13.08 -13.69
CA TRP A 258 -15.26 12.35 -14.56
C TRP A 258 -13.87 13.00 -14.53
N PRO A 259 -12.77 12.22 -14.58
CA PRO A 259 -11.42 12.76 -14.46
C PRO A 259 -10.95 13.61 -15.63
N GLU A 260 -11.58 13.47 -16.79
CA GLU A 260 -11.27 14.20 -18.00
C GLU A 260 -12.54 14.80 -18.62
N MET A 261 -12.60 16.13 -18.70
CA MET A 261 -13.79 16.82 -19.24
C MET A 261 -13.61 17.29 -20.69
N LYS A 262 -12.35 17.37 -21.15
CA LYS A 262 -12.05 17.82 -22.52
C LYS A 262 -12.70 16.89 -23.54
N ASN A 263 -13.40 17.49 -24.50
CA ASN A 263 -14.16 16.85 -25.58
C ASN A 263 -15.50 16.22 -25.19
N TYR A 264 -15.85 16.18 -23.90
CA TYR A 264 -17.16 15.69 -23.46
C TYR A 264 -18.11 16.83 -23.15
N ILE A 265 -19.41 16.53 -23.12
CA ILE A 265 -20.45 17.49 -22.75
C ILE A 265 -20.43 17.64 -21.21
N THR A 266 -20.27 18.89 -20.77
CA THR A 266 -20.19 19.22 -19.34
C THR A 266 -21.33 20.14 -18.91
N SER A 267 -21.84 19.92 -17.69
CA SER A 267 -22.78 20.82 -17.02
C SER A 267 -22.05 22.03 -16.40
N LYS A 268 -22.84 23.01 -15.94
CA LYS A 268 -22.32 24.18 -15.19
C LYS A 268 -21.71 23.79 -13.85
N ASP A 269 -22.09 22.64 -13.30
CA ASP A 269 -21.63 22.12 -12.00
C ASP A 269 -20.41 21.20 -12.16
N GLY A 270 -19.82 21.10 -13.37
CA GLY A 270 -18.64 20.28 -13.63
C GLY A 270 -18.90 18.79 -13.83
N LEU A 271 -20.16 18.37 -13.97
CA LEU A 271 -20.51 16.98 -14.28
C LEU A 271 -20.43 16.72 -15.79
N VAL A 272 -20.12 15.50 -16.16
CA VAL A 272 -20.04 15.04 -17.55
C VAL A 272 -21.27 14.22 -17.90
N ALA A 273 -21.86 14.46 -19.09
CA ALA A 273 -22.95 13.65 -19.60
C ALA A 273 -22.44 12.27 -20.03
N CYS A 274 -22.99 11.23 -19.43
CA CYS A 274 -22.65 9.85 -19.72
C CYS A 274 -23.85 9.13 -20.35
N LYS A 275 -23.65 8.54 -21.54
CA LYS A 275 -24.64 7.70 -22.21
C LYS A 275 -24.76 6.39 -21.49
N ILE A 276 -26.00 5.98 -21.17
CA ILE A 276 -26.30 4.71 -20.53
C ILE A 276 -26.25 3.60 -21.57
N TYR A 277 -25.37 2.62 -21.38
CA TYR A 277 -25.23 1.45 -22.22
C TYR A 277 -26.06 0.28 -21.71
N LYS A 278 -26.20 0.17 -20.37
CA LYS A 278 -26.91 -0.93 -19.73
C LYS A 278 -27.39 -0.50 -18.34
N LYS A 279 -28.59 -0.97 -17.95
CA LYS A 279 -29.08 -0.92 -16.57
C LYS A 279 -29.00 -2.31 -15.96
N MET A 280 -28.53 -2.40 -14.74
CA MET A 280 -28.49 -3.63 -13.95
C MET A 280 -28.96 -3.35 -12.52
N PRO A 281 -29.67 -4.28 -11.85
CA PRO A 281 -29.87 -4.14 -10.42
C PRO A 281 -28.54 -4.01 -9.69
N ALA A 282 -28.37 -2.99 -8.84
CA ALA A 282 -27.13 -2.76 -8.10
C ALA A 282 -26.75 -3.97 -7.23
N GLN A 283 -27.72 -4.66 -6.64
CA GLN A 283 -27.52 -5.91 -5.91
C GLN A 283 -26.88 -7.00 -6.78
N ARG A 284 -27.24 -7.10 -8.05
CA ARG A 284 -26.64 -8.08 -8.95
C ARG A 284 -25.16 -7.75 -9.25
N VAL A 285 -24.84 -6.49 -9.45
CA VAL A 285 -23.44 -6.07 -9.60
C VAL A 285 -22.66 -6.39 -8.34
N TRP A 286 -23.23 -6.09 -7.17
CA TRP A 286 -22.65 -6.42 -5.85
C TRP A 286 -22.39 -7.92 -5.70
N ASP A 287 -23.36 -8.78 -6.03
CA ASP A 287 -23.20 -10.23 -5.94
C ASP A 287 -22.11 -10.76 -6.89
N ILE A 288 -21.97 -10.19 -8.09
CA ILE A 288 -20.89 -10.54 -9.03
C ILE A 288 -19.52 -10.19 -8.44
N ILE A 289 -19.39 -9.01 -7.82
CA ILE A 289 -18.16 -8.58 -7.15
C ILE A 289 -17.85 -9.53 -5.98
N MET A 290 -18.81 -9.74 -5.08
CA MET A 290 -18.61 -10.56 -3.89
C MET A 290 -18.24 -11.99 -4.23
N THR A 291 -18.87 -12.59 -5.24
CA THR A 291 -18.53 -13.94 -5.71
C THR A 291 -17.08 -13.99 -6.24
N SER A 292 -16.68 -13.00 -7.04
CA SER A 292 -15.30 -12.96 -7.57
C SER A 292 -14.27 -12.79 -6.46
N THR A 293 -14.54 -11.88 -5.54
CA THR A 293 -13.61 -11.58 -4.44
C THR A 293 -13.52 -12.74 -3.44
N TYR A 294 -14.63 -13.42 -3.18
CA TYR A 294 -14.67 -14.61 -2.33
C TYR A 294 -13.83 -15.75 -2.90
N ASP A 295 -13.86 -15.96 -4.21
CA ASP A 295 -13.15 -17.07 -4.86
C ASP A 295 -11.69 -16.73 -5.19
N TYR A 296 -11.39 -15.47 -5.58
CA TYR A 296 -10.10 -15.07 -6.14
C TYR A 296 -9.39 -13.96 -5.36
N ALA A 297 -9.95 -13.44 -4.27
CA ALA A 297 -9.46 -12.28 -3.51
C ALA A 297 -9.33 -10.96 -4.33
N GLU A 298 -9.78 -10.95 -5.55
CA GLU A 298 -9.80 -9.77 -6.45
C GLU A 298 -11.15 -9.67 -7.17
N PRO A 299 -11.59 -8.45 -7.52
CA PRO A 299 -10.95 -7.16 -7.29
C PRO A 299 -11.07 -6.67 -5.84
N GLY A 300 -10.14 -5.82 -5.42
CA GLY A 300 -10.23 -5.06 -4.17
C GLY A 300 -11.15 -3.85 -4.31
N PHE A 301 -11.45 -3.19 -3.18
CA PHE A 301 -12.25 -1.96 -3.12
C PHE A 301 -11.38 -0.75 -2.85
N VAL A 302 -11.57 0.30 -3.64
CA VAL A 302 -11.17 1.67 -3.32
C VAL A 302 -12.45 2.48 -3.17
N LEU A 303 -12.73 2.95 -1.96
CA LEU A 303 -13.88 3.80 -1.65
C LEU A 303 -13.52 5.23 -2.08
N ILE A 304 -13.66 5.48 -3.38
CA ILE A 304 -13.02 6.62 -4.06
C ILE A 304 -13.58 7.97 -3.59
N ASP A 305 -14.85 8.04 -3.24
CA ASP A 305 -15.44 9.28 -2.73
C ASP A 305 -14.86 9.63 -1.36
N LYS A 306 -14.66 8.63 -0.49
CA LYS A 306 -13.99 8.80 0.81
C LYS A 306 -12.53 9.25 0.64
N VAL A 307 -11.81 8.67 -0.32
CA VAL A 307 -10.44 9.06 -0.65
C VAL A 307 -10.39 10.54 -1.02
N ASN A 308 -11.24 11.01 -1.93
CA ASN A 308 -11.26 12.39 -2.38
C ASN A 308 -11.82 13.36 -1.32
N GLU A 309 -12.83 12.95 -0.55
CA GLU A 309 -13.38 13.74 0.57
C GLU A 309 -12.31 14.07 1.62
N MET A 310 -11.46 13.09 1.93
CA MET A 310 -10.42 13.20 2.95
C MET A 310 -9.05 13.62 2.42
N ASN A 311 -8.94 13.91 1.12
CA ASN A 311 -7.68 14.33 0.50
C ASN A 311 -7.29 15.74 0.96
N ASN A 312 -6.08 15.89 1.49
CA ASN A 312 -5.53 17.18 1.91
C ASN A 312 -5.43 18.19 0.77
N ASN A 313 -5.21 17.71 -0.46
CA ASN A 313 -5.16 18.52 -1.67
C ASN A 313 -6.50 18.53 -2.43
N TRP A 314 -7.61 18.43 -1.74
CA TRP A 314 -8.98 18.38 -2.29
C TRP A 314 -9.29 19.46 -3.33
N PHE A 315 -8.61 20.62 -3.24
CA PHE A 315 -8.78 21.80 -4.10
C PHE A 315 -7.96 21.75 -5.41
N ALA A 316 -7.04 20.80 -5.52
CA ALA A 316 -6.09 20.72 -6.63
C ALA A 316 -5.98 19.32 -7.27
N GLU A 317 -6.61 18.31 -6.69
CA GLU A 317 -6.49 16.93 -7.12
C GLU A 317 -7.84 16.23 -7.24
N ASN A 318 -7.94 15.32 -8.21
CA ASN A 318 -8.98 14.29 -8.29
C ASN A 318 -8.27 12.95 -8.37
N ILE A 319 -8.35 12.16 -7.30
CA ILE A 319 -7.67 10.86 -7.20
C ILE A 319 -8.56 9.79 -7.81
N ARG A 320 -8.00 8.98 -8.73
CA ARG A 320 -8.69 7.92 -9.46
C ARG A 320 -7.91 6.60 -9.49
N ALA A 321 -6.68 6.58 -8.95
CA ALA A 321 -5.85 5.40 -8.91
C ALA A 321 -5.00 5.34 -7.65
N THR A 322 -4.45 4.17 -7.37
CA THR A 322 -3.53 3.93 -6.27
C THR A 322 -2.26 3.25 -6.78
N ASN A 323 -1.22 3.22 -5.95
CA ASN A 323 -0.08 2.34 -6.16
C ASN A 323 -0.50 0.85 -6.09
N PRO A 324 0.37 -0.11 -6.47
CA PRO A 324 0.01 -1.53 -6.52
C PRO A 324 -0.54 -2.14 -5.23
N CYS A 325 -0.14 -1.64 -4.07
CA CYS A 325 -0.57 -2.16 -2.77
C CYS A 325 -1.75 -1.39 -2.13
N GLY A 326 -2.21 -0.30 -2.76
CA GLY A 326 -3.40 0.43 -2.37
C GLY A 326 -3.25 1.43 -1.22
N GLU A 327 -2.07 1.54 -0.58
CA GLU A 327 -1.84 2.48 0.52
C GLU A 327 -1.62 3.92 0.05
N GLN A 328 -1.37 4.13 -1.23
CA GLN A 328 -1.09 5.44 -1.81
C GLN A 328 -2.08 5.79 -2.94
N PRO A 329 -3.25 6.31 -2.60
CA PRO A 329 -4.09 7.01 -3.57
C PRO A 329 -3.40 8.29 -4.02
N LEU A 330 -3.15 8.42 -5.31
CA LEU A 330 -2.33 9.49 -5.89
C LEU A 330 -3.01 10.11 -7.10
N PRO A 331 -2.79 11.43 -7.34
CA PRO A 331 -3.21 12.09 -8.56
C PRO A 331 -2.34 11.66 -9.75
N PRO A 332 -2.69 12.07 -10.97
CA PRO A 332 -1.85 11.83 -12.16
C PRO A 332 -0.40 12.29 -11.93
N TYR A 333 0.56 11.44 -12.29
CA TYR A 333 2.00 11.61 -12.03
C TYR A 333 2.39 11.71 -10.56
N GLY A 334 1.46 11.44 -9.66
CA GLY A 334 1.71 11.42 -8.24
C GLY A 334 2.73 10.34 -7.87
N SER A 335 3.53 10.63 -6.88
CA SER A 335 4.46 9.71 -6.28
C SER A 335 4.61 9.99 -4.80
N CYS A 336 5.01 8.98 -4.06
CA CYS A 336 5.21 9.07 -2.63
C CYS A 336 6.43 8.28 -2.22
N LEU A 337 7.10 8.78 -1.22
CA LEU A 337 8.19 8.10 -0.55
C LEU A 337 7.69 7.47 0.74
N LEU A 338 8.13 6.25 1.00
CA LEU A 338 7.63 5.45 2.10
C LEU A 338 8.71 5.23 3.17
N GLY A 339 8.26 5.07 4.38
CA GLY A 339 9.05 4.66 5.52
C GLY A 339 8.17 4.10 6.62
N SER A 340 8.72 3.22 7.45
CA SER A 340 7.95 2.55 8.50
C SER A 340 8.72 2.54 9.80
N VAL A 341 8.06 2.90 10.89
CA VAL A 341 8.63 2.82 12.23
C VAL A 341 8.38 1.43 12.78
N ASN A 342 9.44 0.74 13.20
CA ASN A 342 9.33 -0.58 13.83
C ASN A 342 8.86 -0.44 15.28
N LEU A 343 7.59 -0.73 15.52
CA LEU A 343 6.95 -0.54 16.83
C LEU A 343 7.53 -1.44 17.92
N THR A 344 8.10 -2.58 17.56
CA THR A 344 8.71 -3.52 18.54
C THR A 344 9.88 -2.90 19.30
N LYS A 345 10.52 -1.88 18.74
CA LYS A 345 11.65 -1.18 19.37
C LYS A 345 11.30 -0.33 20.57
N PHE A 346 10.02 -0.02 20.75
CA PHE A 346 9.53 0.88 21.81
C PHE A 346 8.80 0.15 22.92
N VAL A 347 8.68 -1.17 22.86
CA VAL A 347 8.09 -1.96 23.94
C VAL A 347 9.15 -2.24 25.01
N GLN A 348 8.87 -1.78 26.23
CA GLN A 348 9.68 -2.03 27.42
C GLN A 348 9.04 -3.13 28.27
N ASP A 349 9.86 -3.93 28.94
CA ASP A 349 9.45 -5.05 29.82
C ASP A 349 8.41 -5.99 29.16
N PRO A 350 8.65 -6.47 27.91
CA PRO A 350 7.67 -7.24 27.16
C PRO A 350 7.24 -8.52 27.89
N PHE A 351 6.00 -8.94 27.66
CA PHE A 351 5.38 -10.13 28.21
C PHE A 351 5.24 -10.13 29.75
N THR A 352 5.24 -8.96 30.39
CA THR A 352 5.07 -8.80 31.85
C THR A 352 3.92 -7.86 32.16
N ASP A 353 3.47 -7.84 33.41
CA ASP A 353 2.47 -6.88 33.89
C ASP A 353 2.96 -5.43 33.88
N GLN A 354 4.26 -5.20 33.65
CA GLN A 354 4.90 -3.90 33.56
C GLN A 354 5.15 -3.48 32.09
N ALA A 355 4.70 -4.29 31.12
CA ALA A 355 4.91 -3.99 29.70
C ALA A 355 4.30 -2.63 29.35
N GLU A 356 5.12 -1.75 28.78
CA GLU A 356 4.71 -0.41 28.39
C GLU A 356 5.36 0.02 27.07
N PHE A 357 4.78 1.03 26.42
CA PHE A 357 5.27 1.59 25.17
C PHE A 357 5.97 2.93 25.44
N ASP A 358 7.20 3.09 24.93
CA ASP A 358 7.98 4.32 25.07
C ASP A 358 7.53 5.39 24.08
N TRP A 359 6.53 6.14 24.45
CA TRP A 359 5.96 7.22 23.66
C TRP A 359 6.94 8.35 23.38
N SER A 360 7.84 8.66 24.31
CA SER A 360 8.81 9.74 24.18
C SER A 360 9.82 9.44 23.07
N GLU A 361 10.39 8.24 23.08
CA GLU A 361 11.35 7.80 22.08
C GLU A 361 10.68 7.61 20.72
N PHE A 362 9.46 7.07 20.70
CA PHE A 362 8.67 6.94 19.49
C PHE A 362 8.46 8.29 18.78
N LYS A 363 8.01 9.31 19.50
CA LYS A 363 7.80 10.66 18.94
C LYS A 363 9.09 11.28 18.40
N LYS A 364 10.21 11.08 19.11
CA LYS A 364 11.53 11.56 18.66
C LYS A 364 11.96 10.89 17.36
N VAL A 365 11.79 9.58 17.26
CA VAL A 365 12.09 8.83 16.02
C VAL A 365 11.20 9.30 14.87
N VAL A 366 9.90 9.48 15.10
CA VAL A 366 8.96 9.97 14.08
C VAL A 366 9.39 11.33 13.54
N LYS A 367 9.74 12.28 14.39
CA LYS A 367 10.17 13.62 13.94
C LYS A 367 11.46 13.58 13.12
N LEU A 368 12.48 12.85 13.55
CA LEU A 368 13.71 12.70 12.78
C LEU A 368 13.49 11.96 11.47
N PHE A 369 12.67 10.91 11.51
CA PHE A 369 12.36 10.15 10.32
C PHE A 369 11.54 10.97 9.30
N THR A 370 10.65 11.85 9.76
CA THR A 370 9.94 12.80 8.90
C THR A 370 10.94 13.70 8.16
N ARG A 371 11.96 14.20 8.84
CA ARG A 371 13.04 14.98 8.19
C ARG A 371 13.83 14.15 7.20
N MET A 372 14.17 12.91 7.53
CA MET A 372 14.84 11.99 6.60
C MET A 372 14.03 11.76 5.33
N LEU A 373 12.72 11.52 5.45
CA LEU A 373 11.83 11.32 4.30
C LEU A 373 11.67 12.60 3.48
N ASP A 374 11.65 13.77 4.11
CA ASP A 374 11.67 15.03 3.37
C ASP A 374 12.95 15.19 2.53
N ASN A 375 14.09 14.74 3.04
CA ASN A 375 15.35 14.73 2.30
C ASN A 375 15.34 13.74 1.13
N VAL A 376 14.59 12.65 1.21
CA VAL A 376 14.43 11.71 0.09
C VAL A 376 13.76 12.36 -1.13
N VAL A 377 12.93 13.38 -0.93
CA VAL A 377 12.34 14.16 -2.05
C VAL A 377 13.42 14.75 -2.96
N GLU A 378 14.54 15.19 -2.40
CA GLU A 378 15.65 15.80 -3.16
C GLU A 378 16.46 14.78 -3.98
N ILE A 379 16.46 13.51 -3.56
CA ILE A 379 17.23 12.43 -4.20
C ILE A 379 16.32 11.40 -4.89
N ASN A 380 15.13 11.80 -5.32
CA ASN A 380 14.06 10.89 -5.77
C ASN A 380 14.43 10.00 -6.97
N GLY A 381 15.21 10.51 -7.93
CA GLY A 381 15.64 9.77 -9.11
C GLY A 381 14.49 9.31 -10.04
N LEU A 382 13.33 9.96 -9.99
CA LEU A 382 12.20 9.65 -10.85
C LEU A 382 12.53 9.92 -12.33
N PRO A 383 12.13 9.03 -13.26
CA PRO A 383 12.53 9.10 -14.65
C PRO A 383 11.83 10.21 -15.46
N LEU A 384 10.56 10.53 -15.12
CA LEU A 384 9.75 11.48 -15.89
C LEU A 384 9.81 12.88 -15.27
N SER A 385 9.88 13.92 -16.11
CA SER A 385 9.84 15.31 -15.64
C SER A 385 8.56 15.63 -14.89
N GLN A 386 7.41 15.14 -15.37
CA GLN A 386 6.11 15.33 -14.73
C GLN A 386 6.08 14.75 -13.31
N GLN A 387 6.69 13.60 -13.10
CA GLN A 387 6.80 13.00 -11.77
C GLN A 387 7.68 13.83 -10.85
N ARG A 388 8.82 14.32 -11.36
CA ARG A 388 9.73 15.19 -10.58
C ARG A 388 9.09 16.52 -10.20
N ASP A 389 8.39 17.14 -11.13
CA ASP A 389 7.67 18.40 -10.88
C ASP A 389 6.57 18.21 -9.82
N GLU A 390 5.82 17.10 -9.91
CA GLU A 390 4.75 16.77 -8.97
C GLU A 390 5.26 16.51 -7.55
N ILE A 391 6.31 15.71 -7.40
CA ILE A 391 6.87 15.41 -6.06
C ILE A 391 7.50 16.64 -5.41
N LEU A 392 8.17 17.49 -6.19
CA LEU A 392 8.77 18.71 -5.68
C LEU A 392 7.72 19.77 -5.30
N ARG A 393 6.62 19.85 -6.07
CA ARG A 393 5.52 20.79 -5.81
C ARG A 393 4.78 20.47 -4.51
N LYS A 394 4.56 19.18 -4.20
CA LYS A 394 3.70 18.74 -3.09
C LYS A 394 4.47 18.10 -1.95
N ARG A 395 5.64 17.57 -2.18
CA ARG A 395 6.52 16.93 -1.19
C ARG A 395 5.80 15.86 -0.35
N ARG A 396 4.90 15.09 -0.97
CA ARG A 396 4.05 14.08 -0.33
C ARG A 396 4.88 12.96 0.30
N HIS A 397 4.68 12.72 1.60
CA HIS A 397 5.27 11.61 2.35
C HIS A 397 4.27 10.47 2.55
N GLY A 398 4.80 9.30 2.92
CA GLY A 398 4.03 8.12 3.26
C GLY A 398 4.68 7.36 4.42
N MET A 399 4.78 7.99 5.58
CA MET A 399 5.26 7.35 6.80
C MET A 399 4.16 6.51 7.44
N GLY A 400 4.50 5.28 7.79
CA GLY A 400 3.66 4.39 8.57
C GLY A 400 4.45 3.70 9.66
N PHE A 401 3.99 2.54 10.04
CA PHE A 401 4.65 1.66 10.99
C PHE A 401 4.62 0.20 10.50
N LEU A 402 5.46 -0.61 11.09
CA LEU A 402 5.42 -2.06 10.98
C LEU A 402 5.50 -2.69 12.38
N GLY A 403 5.18 -3.95 12.49
CA GLY A 403 5.26 -4.67 13.75
C GLY A 403 4.12 -4.36 14.72
N LEU A 404 2.97 -3.85 14.26
CA LEU A 404 1.83 -3.58 15.14
C LEU A 404 1.37 -4.86 15.84
N GLY A 405 1.15 -5.94 15.10
CA GLY A 405 0.74 -7.22 15.69
C GLY A 405 1.75 -7.76 16.70
N SER A 406 3.04 -7.68 16.37
CA SER A 406 4.13 -8.08 17.29
C SER A 406 4.15 -7.21 18.56
N ALA A 407 4.03 -5.89 18.42
CA ALA A 407 4.01 -4.97 19.56
C ALA A 407 2.79 -5.19 20.47
N ILE A 408 1.62 -5.41 19.90
CA ILE A 408 0.39 -5.75 20.62
C ILE A 408 0.61 -7.03 21.45
N THR A 409 1.18 -8.07 20.88
CA THR A 409 1.51 -9.30 21.58
C THR A 409 2.53 -9.09 22.70
N MET A 410 3.60 -8.32 22.43
CA MET A 410 4.62 -7.99 23.44
C MET A 410 4.06 -7.18 24.63
N LEU A 411 2.99 -6.41 24.39
CA LEU A 411 2.25 -5.67 25.42
C LEU A 411 1.16 -6.51 26.10
N CYS A 412 1.13 -7.82 25.88
CA CYS A 412 0.16 -8.78 26.44
C CYS A 412 -1.31 -8.48 26.04
N MET A 413 -1.53 -7.86 24.89
CA MET A 413 -2.86 -7.60 24.35
C MET A 413 -3.22 -8.60 23.24
N LYS A 414 -4.51 -8.84 23.05
CA LYS A 414 -5.03 -9.59 21.90
C LYS A 414 -5.31 -8.66 20.74
N TYR A 415 -4.79 -8.99 19.56
CA TYR A 415 -5.09 -8.23 18.35
C TYR A 415 -6.61 -8.27 18.06
N GLY A 416 -7.21 -7.11 17.85
CA GLY A 416 -8.66 -6.95 17.66
C GLY A 416 -9.44 -6.69 18.96
N SER A 417 -8.82 -6.86 20.13
CA SER A 417 -9.43 -6.46 21.42
C SER A 417 -9.59 -4.94 21.50
N LYS A 418 -10.46 -4.48 22.41
CA LYS A 418 -10.64 -3.05 22.64
C LYS A 418 -9.33 -2.35 22.98
N GLU A 419 -8.51 -2.96 23.83
CA GLU A 419 -7.21 -2.41 24.24
C GLU A 419 -6.26 -2.25 23.06
N SER A 420 -6.23 -3.23 22.15
CA SER A 420 -5.40 -3.16 20.95
C SER A 420 -5.92 -2.15 19.93
N VAL A 421 -7.24 -1.97 19.83
CA VAL A 421 -7.87 -0.91 19.01
C VAL A 421 -7.51 0.46 19.57
N ASP A 422 -7.62 0.66 20.89
CA ASP A 422 -7.26 1.90 21.57
C ASP A 422 -5.75 2.21 21.40
N PHE A 423 -4.88 1.21 21.52
CA PHE A 423 -3.45 1.34 21.27
C PHE A 423 -3.15 1.71 19.81
N THR A 424 -3.83 1.08 18.85
CA THR A 424 -3.67 1.41 17.42
C THR A 424 -4.10 2.85 17.12
N THR A 425 -5.18 3.30 17.74
CA THR A 425 -5.64 4.70 17.65
C THR A 425 -4.56 5.64 18.17
N GLU A 426 -4.00 5.36 19.35
CA GLU A 426 -3.00 6.23 19.98
C GLU A 426 -1.69 6.26 19.19
N ILE A 427 -1.19 5.12 18.71
CA ILE A 427 0.00 5.06 17.84
C ILE A 427 -0.20 5.93 16.59
N SER A 428 -1.33 5.76 15.91
CA SER A 428 -1.63 6.49 14.68
C SER A 428 -1.80 8.00 14.93
N LYS A 429 -2.41 8.37 16.04
CA LYS A 429 -2.56 9.75 16.48
C LYS A 429 -1.20 10.40 16.78
N GLN A 430 -0.34 9.75 17.55
CA GLN A 430 0.98 10.28 17.90
C GLN A 430 1.91 10.35 16.67
N LEU A 431 1.81 9.40 15.75
CA LEU A 431 2.48 9.47 14.45
C LEU A 431 2.07 10.74 13.69
N ALA A 432 0.76 10.99 13.59
CA ALA A 432 0.21 12.15 12.88
C ALA A 432 0.63 13.46 13.55
N MET A 433 0.42 13.60 14.86
CA MET A 433 0.74 14.83 15.61
C MET A 433 2.23 15.16 15.52
N SER A 434 3.11 14.18 15.74
CA SER A 434 4.57 14.37 15.65
C SER A 434 5.01 14.72 14.22
N GLY A 435 4.37 14.13 13.20
CA GLY A 435 4.65 14.44 11.80
C GLY A 435 4.26 15.86 11.40
N TRP A 436 3.09 16.33 11.82
CA TRP A 436 2.65 17.70 11.51
C TRP A 436 3.41 18.76 12.30
N GLU A 437 3.81 18.48 13.54
CA GLU A 437 4.76 19.34 14.27
C GLU A 437 6.09 19.44 13.54
N ALA A 438 6.65 18.31 13.09
CA ALA A 438 7.87 18.31 12.28
C ALA A 438 7.70 19.05 10.94
N SER A 439 6.51 19.00 10.34
CA SER A 439 6.19 19.75 9.12
C SER A 439 6.29 21.26 9.34
N LEU A 440 5.77 21.75 10.45
CA LEU A 440 5.88 23.17 10.81
C LEU A 440 7.35 23.59 11.02
N GLU A 441 8.09 22.83 11.82
CA GLU A 441 9.52 23.07 12.07
C GLU A 441 10.35 23.10 10.77
N LEU A 442 10.13 22.12 9.89
CA LEU A 442 10.79 22.05 8.57
C LEU A 442 10.37 23.20 7.65
N SER A 443 9.11 23.59 7.67
CA SER A 443 8.61 24.72 6.89
C SER A 443 9.24 26.05 7.32
N GLU A 444 9.39 26.26 8.63
CA GLU A 444 10.08 27.44 9.17
C GLU A 444 11.56 27.48 8.80
N GLU A 445 12.23 26.32 8.77
CA GLU A 445 13.66 26.21 8.45
C GLU A 445 13.95 26.22 6.93
N LYS A 446 13.17 25.46 6.14
CA LYS A 446 13.45 25.18 4.73
C LYS A 446 12.39 25.74 3.75
N GLY A 447 11.35 26.36 4.26
CA GLY A 447 10.20 26.84 3.49
C GLY A 447 9.12 25.76 3.30
N PRO A 448 7.87 26.17 2.99
CA PRO A 448 6.76 25.28 2.73
C PRO A 448 6.87 24.57 1.37
N ALA A 449 6.05 23.54 1.16
CA ALA A 449 5.87 22.96 -0.17
C ALA A 449 5.34 24.05 -1.14
N PRO A 450 5.82 24.10 -2.41
CA PRO A 450 5.46 25.13 -3.36
C PRO A 450 3.94 25.35 -3.53
N ILE A 451 3.14 24.27 -3.52
CA ILE A 451 1.67 24.36 -3.63
C ILE A 451 1.04 25.22 -2.52
N MET A 452 1.67 25.29 -1.34
CA MET A 452 1.18 26.09 -0.22
C MET A 452 1.19 27.60 -0.49
N LEU A 453 2.10 28.05 -1.36
CA LEU A 453 2.28 29.43 -1.75
C LEU A 453 1.48 29.82 -3.00
N GLU A 454 0.97 28.84 -3.74
CA GLU A 454 0.14 29.07 -4.92
C GLU A 454 -1.23 29.65 -4.52
N GLU A 455 -1.78 30.50 -5.39
CA GLU A 455 -3.12 31.06 -5.24
C GLU A 455 -4.10 30.30 -6.13
N PHE A 456 -5.22 29.89 -5.56
CA PHE A 456 -6.29 29.18 -6.23
C PHE A 456 -7.53 30.05 -6.28
N GLU A 457 -8.21 30.06 -7.42
CA GLU A 457 -9.49 30.73 -7.59
C GLU A 457 -10.60 29.87 -6.99
N VAL A 458 -11.39 30.44 -6.11
CA VAL A 458 -12.55 29.78 -5.51
C VAL A 458 -13.59 29.50 -6.59
N THR A 459 -13.98 28.24 -6.74
CA THR A 459 -15.01 27.79 -7.68
C THR A 459 -16.31 27.46 -6.95
N GLN A 460 -17.42 27.37 -7.70
CA GLN A 460 -18.70 26.92 -7.15
C GLN A 460 -18.58 25.47 -6.59
N GLU A 461 -17.81 24.62 -7.26
CA GLU A 461 -17.52 23.27 -6.81
C GLU A 461 -16.83 23.24 -5.43
N MET A 462 -15.85 24.11 -5.24
CA MET A 462 -15.16 24.23 -3.94
C MET A 462 -16.12 24.63 -2.82
N LEU A 463 -17.01 25.61 -3.07
CA LEU A 463 -18.01 26.05 -2.09
C LEU A 463 -19.06 24.96 -1.80
N THR A 464 -19.35 24.11 -2.78
CA THR A 464 -20.24 22.95 -2.59
C THR A 464 -19.57 21.87 -1.75
N LYS A 465 -18.29 21.58 -2.01
CA LYS A 465 -17.51 20.59 -1.26
C LYS A 465 -17.15 21.06 0.17
N ARG A 466 -17.01 22.37 0.37
CA ARG A 466 -16.63 23.02 1.65
C ARG A 466 -17.53 24.24 1.90
N PRO A 467 -18.80 24.02 2.28
CA PRO A 467 -19.76 25.11 2.46
C PRO A 467 -19.34 26.11 3.56
N GLU A 468 -18.52 25.68 4.52
CA GLU A 468 -17.94 26.56 5.54
C GLU A 468 -17.09 27.70 4.95
N MET A 469 -16.52 27.54 3.76
CA MET A 469 -15.82 28.64 3.09
C MET A 469 -16.74 29.82 2.81
N ALA A 470 -17.98 29.56 2.40
CA ALA A 470 -18.98 30.61 2.17
C ALA A 470 -19.37 31.31 3.48
N VAL A 471 -19.45 30.54 4.59
CA VAL A 471 -19.70 31.11 5.93
C VAL A 471 -18.54 32.02 6.35
N ASP A 472 -17.30 31.67 6.01
CA ASP A 472 -16.10 32.46 6.27
C ASP A 472 -15.97 33.67 5.32
N GLY A 473 -16.91 33.83 4.36
CA GLY A 473 -17.01 35.00 3.50
C GLY A 473 -16.40 34.85 2.11
N TYR A 474 -15.88 33.68 1.75
CA TYR A 474 -15.34 33.42 0.41
C TYR A 474 -16.45 33.32 -0.65
N LYS A 475 -16.17 33.85 -1.82
CA LYS A 475 -17.06 33.85 -2.99
C LYS A 475 -16.34 33.32 -4.22
N VAL A 476 -17.10 32.85 -5.19
CA VAL A 476 -16.57 32.42 -6.49
C VAL A 476 -15.75 33.57 -7.09
N GLY A 477 -14.53 33.27 -7.54
CA GLY A 477 -13.57 34.22 -8.09
C GLY A 477 -12.57 34.81 -7.09
N ASP A 478 -12.76 34.58 -5.78
CA ASP A 478 -11.77 35.00 -4.79
C ASP A 478 -10.47 34.19 -4.95
N LYS A 479 -9.35 34.82 -4.56
CA LYS A 479 -8.04 34.14 -4.55
C LYS A 479 -7.69 33.68 -3.13
N VAL A 480 -7.32 32.41 -2.99
CA VAL A 480 -6.95 31.81 -1.70
C VAL A 480 -5.66 31.02 -1.84
N LYS A 481 -4.74 31.19 -0.88
CA LYS A 481 -3.50 30.44 -0.85
C LYS A 481 -3.75 28.95 -0.58
N GLY A 482 -2.93 28.10 -1.21
CA GLY A 482 -2.95 26.65 -1.00
C GLY A 482 -2.79 26.26 0.47
N SER A 483 -1.98 26.98 1.25
CA SER A 483 -1.80 26.73 2.70
C SER A 483 -3.10 26.86 3.49
N ILE A 484 -3.95 27.81 3.14
CA ILE A 484 -5.26 28.01 3.80
C ILE A 484 -6.23 26.89 3.40
N LEU A 485 -6.33 26.60 2.10
CA LEU A 485 -7.19 25.52 1.59
C LEU A 485 -6.79 24.16 2.16
N HIS A 486 -5.49 23.90 2.25
CA HIS A 486 -4.93 22.68 2.84
C HIS A 486 -5.21 22.58 4.34
N SER A 487 -4.77 23.57 5.13
CA SER A 487 -4.75 23.42 6.58
C SER A 487 -6.09 23.70 7.26
N ARG A 488 -6.90 24.65 6.73
CA ARG A 488 -8.20 24.98 7.32
C ARG A 488 -9.37 24.21 6.74
N TYR A 489 -9.31 23.82 5.47
CA TYR A 489 -10.47 23.27 4.76
C TYR A 489 -10.32 21.80 4.34
N SER A 490 -9.15 21.16 4.56
CA SER A 490 -9.05 19.71 4.49
C SER A 490 -9.83 19.07 5.64
N ASN A 491 -10.70 18.11 5.33
CA ASN A 491 -11.44 17.38 6.36
C ASN A 491 -10.53 16.58 7.30
N TYR A 492 -9.39 16.08 6.80
CA TYR A 492 -8.38 15.46 7.66
C TYR A 492 -7.69 16.47 8.59
N MET A 493 -7.26 17.62 8.07
CA MET A 493 -6.59 18.63 8.90
C MET A 493 -7.49 19.22 9.98
N LYS A 494 -8.81 19.20 9.78
CA LYS A 494 -9.77 19.56 10.86
C LYS A 494 -9.66 18.63 12.06
N ARG A 495 -9.40 17.32 11.86
CA ARG A 495 -9.14 16.36 12.96
C ARG A 495 -7.87 16.70 13.72
N ILE A 496 -6.82 17.12 13.01
CA ILE A 496 -5.57 17.59 13.63
C ILE A 496 -5.85 18.88 14.44
N ALA A 497 -6.69 19.78 13.92
CA ALA A 497 -7.07 21.02 14.59
C ALA A 497 -7.90 20.80 15.89
N GLU A 498 -8.68 19.73 15.97
CA GLU A 498 -9.39 19.35 17.21
C GLU A 498 -8.42 19.04 18.35
N GLU A 499 -7.26 18.46 18.04
CA GLU A 499 -6.22 18.13 19.03
C GLU A 499 -5.27 19.29 19.31
N ASN A 500 -4.88 20.02 18.26
CA ASN A 500 -3.95 21.14 18.38
C ASN A 500 -4.33 22.26 17.38
N PRO A 501 -5.28 23.13 17.73
CA PRO A 501 -5.73 24.20 16.86
C PRO A 501 -4.63 25.23 16.55
N GLU A 502 -3.71 25.47 17.47
CA GLU A 502 -2.60 26.41 17.27
C GLU A 502 -1.63 25.91 16.19
N LEU A 503 -1.29 24.62 16.20
CA LEU A 503 -0.45 24.00 15.17
C LEU A 503 -1.06 24.20 13.78
N VAL A 504 -2.35 23.91 13.63
CA VAL A 504 -3.04 24.02 12.32
C VAL A 504 -3.16 25.49 11.87
N ASN A 505 -3.37 26.42 12.79
CA ASN A 505 -3.36 27.85 12.48
C ASN A 505 -2.00 28.31 11.96
N GLN A 506 -0.91 27.86 12.58
CA GLN A 506 0.45 28.17 12.11
C GLN A 506 0.75 27.52 10.76
N LEU A 507 0.30 26.28 10.51
CA LEU A 507 0.42 25.63 9.20
C LEU A 507 -0.37 26.37 8.12
N ALA A 508 -1.56 26.89 8.43
CA ALA A 508 -2.34 27.70 7.48
C ALA A 508 -1.65 29.03 7.14
N GLU A 509 -1.01 29.66 8.12
CA GLU A 509 -0.32 30.95 7.96
C GLU A 509 1.02 30.81 7.23
N LYS A 510 1.85 29.84 7.64
CA LYS A 510 3.23 29.67 7.15
C LYS A 510 3.33 28.69 5.97
N GLY A 511 2.38 27.80 5.83
CA GLY A 511 2.39 26.68 4.92
C GLY A 511 3.06 25.44 5.51
N SER A 512 2.58 24.26 5.14
CA SER A 512 3.16 22.98 5.51
C SER A 512 4.36 22.62 4.64
N ARG A 513 5.35 21.91 5.19
CA ARG A 513 6.50 21.43 4.41
C ARG A 513 6.11 20.39 3.36
N PHE A 514 5.06 19.63 3.62
CA PHE A 514 4.53 18.58 2.75
C PHE A 514 2.99 18.54 2.83
N THR A 515 2.34 18.01 1.81
CA THR A 515 0.86 17.97 1.76
C THR A 515 0.27 16.78 2.48
N HIS A 516 1.00 15.65 2.52
CA HIS A 516 0.62 14.41 3.18
C HIS A 516 1.79 13.87 3.97
N HIS A 517 1.50 13.24 5.09
CA HIS A 517 2.52 12.68 5.99
C HIS A 517 2.51 11.15 6.03
N SER A 518 1.32 10.53 6.09
CA SER A 518 1.22 9.14 6.54
C SER A 518 0.51 8.21 5.57
N SER A 519 0.99 6.97 5.55
CA SER A 519 0.32 5.82 4.95
C SER A 519 0.87 4.54 5.58
N ILE A 520 0.12 3.44 5.53
CA ILE A 520 0.62 2.17 6.05
C ILE A 520 0.83 1.19 4.91
N ALA A 521 2.11 0.97 4.60
CA ALA A 521 2.57 0.06 3.58
C ALA A 521 2.59 -1.40 4.08
N PRO A 522 2.59 -2.41 3.19
CA PRO A 522 2.65 -3.82 3.57
C PRO A 522 3.96 -4.22 4.27
N THR A 523 5.06 -3.59 3.98
CA THR A 523 6.40 -3.78 4.58
C THR A 523 6.97 -5.20 4.53
N GLY A 524 6.47 -6.08 3.66
CA GLY A 524 6.79 -7.51 3.67
C GLY A 524 8.28 -7.82 3.72
N THR A 525 9.08 -7.25 2.82
CA THR A 525 10.51 -7.54 2.72
C THR A 525 11.34 -6.82 3.77
N ILE A 526 11.02 -5.56 4.09
CA ILE A 526 11.78 -4.80 5.10
C ILE A 526 11.49 -5.29 6.52
N ALA A 527 10.26 -5.72 6.81
CA ALA A 527 9.92 -6.33 8.10
C ALA A 527 10.67 -7.66 8.29
N LEU A 528 10.64 -8.53 7.28
CA LEU A 528 11.32 -9.83 7.32
C LEU A 528 12.84 -9.67 7.49
N SER A 529 13.46 -8.72 6.81
CA SER A 529 14.93 -8.53 6.84
C SER A 529 15.38 -7.63 7.99
N LEU A 530 15.00 -6.36 7.99
CA LEU A 530 15.54 -5.34 8.90
C LEU A 530 14.85 -5.33 10.27
N ALA A 531 13.63 -5.84 10.36
CA ALA A 531 12.88 -5.93 11.60
C ALA A 531 12.76 -7.37 12.15
N ASN A 532 13.65 -8.26 11.72
CA ASN A 532 13.72 -9.65 12.21
C ASN A 532 12.36 -10.38 12.20
N ASN A 533 11.59 -10.17 11.14
CA ASN A 533 10.23 -10.68 10.94
C ASN A 533 9.22 -10.19 12.00
N ALA A 534 9.31 -8.95 12.44
CA ALA A 534 8.17 -8.26 13.04
C ALA A 534 6.98 -8.28 12.06
N SER A 535 5.76 -8.25 12.57
CA SER A 535 4.56 -8.32 11.72
C SER A 535 4.53 -7.23 10.66
N ASN A 536 3.91 -7.51 9.52
CA ASN A 536 3.89 -6.62 8.36
C ASN A 536 2.94 -5.43 8.59
N GLY A 537 3.44 -4.22 8.50
CA GLY A 537 2.62 -3.01 8.61
C GLY A 537 1.65 -3.04 9.80
N ILE A 538 0.37 -2.92 9.48
CA ILE A 538 -0.73 -2.98 10.44
C ILE A 538 -1.21 -4.43 10.73
N GLU A 539 -0.71 -5.39 9.97
CA GLU A 539 -1.19 -6.77 10.03
C GLU A 539 -0.86 -7.47 11.33
N PRO A 540 -1.69 -8.41 11.79
CA PRO A 540 -1.28 -9.38 12.79
C PRO A 540 -0.22 -10.30 12.20
N THR A 541 0.47 -11.04 13.06
CA THR A 541 1.39 -12.07 12.63
C THR A 541 0.67 -13.15 11.83
N PHE A 542 1.21 -13.51 10.67
CA PHE A 542 0.64 -14.55 9.81
C PHE A 542 0.64 -15.92 10.51
N ALA A 543 1.80 -16.30 11.00
CA ALA A 543 2.01 -17.50 11.82
C ALA A 543 3.27 -17.30 12.65
N HIS A 544 3.35 -17.91 13.84
CA HIS A 544 4.55 -17.79 14.69
C HIS A 544 5.72 -18.61 14.15
N HIS A 545 5.45 -19.64 13.39
CA HIS A 545 6.40 -20.38 12.58
C HIS A 545 5.77 -20.77 11.24
N TYR A 546 6.51 -20.60 10.16
CA TYR A 546 6.12 -21.05 8.83
C TYR A 546 7.36 -21.32 7.98
N PHE A 547 7.14 -21.95 6.85
CA PHE A 547 8.19 -22.17 5.86
C PHE A 547 8.06 -21.15 4.74
N ARG A 548 9.20 -20.74 4.23
CA ARG A 548 9.29 -19.90 3.05
C ARG A 548 10.08 -20.62 1.97
N ASN A 549 9.55 -20.63 0.76
CA ASN A 549 10.25 -21.15 -0.40
C ASN A 549 11.18 -20.07 -0.97
N VAL A 550 12.48 -20.32 -0.98
CA VAL A 550 13.51 -19.38 -1.44
C VAL A 550 14.25 -20.00 -2.61
N ILE A 551 14.35 -19.25 -3.72
CA ILE A 551 15.19 -19.63 -4.85
C ILE A 551 16.56 -18.97 -4.63
N ARG A 552 17.61 -19.79 -4.52
CA ARG A 552 18.98 -19.30 -4.38
C ARG A 552 19.64 -19.18 -5.74
N GLU A 553 20.52 -18.18 -5.86
CA GLU A 553 21.34 -17.99 -7.07
C GLU A 553 22.13 -19.27 -7.40
N GLY A 554 22.02 -19.75 -8.65
CA GLY A 554 22.68 -20.96 -9.11
C GLY A 554 21.97 -22.29 -8.79
N LYS A 555 20.80 -22.28 -8.13
CA LYS A 555 19.97 -23.47 -7.91
C LYS A 555 18.68 -23.39 -8.75
N LYS A 556 18.30 -24.53 -9.34
CA LYS A 556 17.05 -24.67 -10.12
C LYS A 556 15.81 -24.87 -9.24
N THR A 557 16.00 -25.13 -7.96
CA THR A 557 14.95 -25.53 -7.01
C THR A 557 14.75 -24.51 -5.91
N LYS A 558 13.53 -24.43 -5.41
CA LYS A 558 13.19 -23.67 -4.21
C LYS A 558 13.69 -24.42 -2.97
N GLU A 559 14.35 -23.71 -2.06
CA GLU A 559 14.75 -24.20 -0.76
C GLU A 559 13.72 -23.80 0.30
N LYS A 560 13.29 -24.76 1.11
CA LYS A 560 12.38 -24.52 2.23
C LYS A 560 13.18 -24.02 3.43
N VAL A 561 12.88 -22.82 3.91
CA VAL A 561 13.56 -22.22 5.07
C VAL A 561 12.57 -21.86 6.18
N ASP A 562 12.98 -22.06 7.42
CA ASP A 562 12.19 -21.72 8.60
C ASP A 562 12.13 -20.21 8.81
N VAL A 563 10.96 -19.70 9.18
CA VAL A 563 10.74 -18.32 9.56
C VAL A 563 9.92 -18.28 10.84
N PHE A 564 10.43 -17.57 11.84
CA PHE A 564 9.77 -17.35 13.12
C PHE A 564 9.29 -15.92 13.25
N SER A 565 8.16 -15.69 13.92
CA SER A 565 7.72 -14.36 14.28
C SER A 565 8.70 -13.72 15.26
N TYR A 566 8.85 -12.38 15.16
CA TYR A 566 9.72 -11.65 16.08
C TYR A 566 9.30 -11.83 17.54
N GLU A 567 8.01 -11.75 17.83
CA GLU A 567 7.48 -11.91 19.20
C GLU A 567 7.72 -13.33 19.76
N LEU A 568 7.74 -14.37 18.94
CA LEU A 568 8.13 -15.71 19.39
C LEU A 568 9.61 -15.76 19.74
N LEU A 569 10.48 -15.19 18.90
CA LEU A 569 11.91 -15.12 19.18
C LEU A 569 12.18 -14.33 20.47
N ALA A 570 11.48 -13.20 20.65
CA ALA A 570 11.57 -12.40 21.87
C ALA A 570 11.05 -13.15 23.09
N TYR A 571 9.94 -13.86 22.98
CA TYR A 571 9.39 -14.69 24.07
C TYR A 571 10.34 -15.81 24.47
N ARG A 572 10.98 -16.45 23.49
CA ARG A 572 12.02 -17.47 23.75
C ARG A 572 13.24 -16.92 24.45
N GLU A 573 13.64 -15.69 24.11
CA GLU A 573 14.78 -15.05 24.75
C GLU A 573 14.49 -14.62 26.20
N PHE A 574 13.29 -14.08 26.46
CA PHE A 574 13.03 -13.44 27.74
C PHE A 574 12.19 -14.25 28.72
N VAL A 575 11.41 -15.22 28.25
CA VAL A 575 10.43 -15.93 29.09
C VAL A 575 10.66 -17.44 29.07
N ASN A 576 10.58 -18.09 27.92
CA ASN A 576 10.69 -19.54 27.81
C ASN A 576 11.34 -19.95 26.48
N LYS A 577 12.62 -20.34 26.54
CA LYS A 577 13.42 -20.72 25.37
C LYS A 577 12.85 -21.93 24.58
N ASP A 578 12.03 -22.76 25.23
CA ASP A 578 11.45 -23.98 24.67
C ASP A 578 10.00 -23.76 24.20
N ALA A 579 9.51 -22.51 24.17
CA ALA A 579 8.16 -22.18 23.73
C ALA A 579 7.85 -22.72 22.33
N MET A 580 6.70 -23.38 22.20
CA MET A 580 6.27 -24.06 20.97
C MET A 580 5.39 -23.15 20.12
N PRO A 581 5.70 -22.94 18.83
CA PRO A 581 4.97 -21.97 17.99
C PRO A 581 3.50 -22.31 17.75
N ASN A 582 3.13 -23.58 17.84
CA ASN A 582 1.79 -24.08 17.54
C ASN A 582 0.99 -24.44 18.80
N ALA A 583 1.58 -24.31 19.99
CA ALA A 583 0.94 -24.60 21.26
C ALA A 583 0.52 -23.28 21.91
N ILE A 584 -0.72 -22.87 21.69
CA ILE A 584 -1.25 -21.60 22.22
C ILE A 584 -2.35 -21.94 23.22
N ASP A 585 -2.15 -21.55 24.49
CA ASP A 585 -3.11 -21.73 25.60
C ASP A 585 -3.68 -23.18 25.72
N ASP A 586 -2.85 -24.19 25.40
CA ASP A 586 -3.25 -25.57 25.38
C ASP A 586 -2.94 -26.30 26.71
N GLY A 587 -2.41 -25.58 27.70
CA GLY A 587 -2.05 -26.09 29.02
C GLY A 587 -0.76 -26.92 29.06
N SER A 588 -0.02 -27.02 27.96
CA SER A 588 1.30 -27.66 27.95
C SER A 588 2.37 -26.77 28.59
N GLU A 589 3.47 -27.40 29.07
CA GLU A 589 4.56 -26.68 29.73
C GLU A 589 5.22 -25.62 28.88
N ASN A 590 5.20 -25.79 27.54
CA ASN A 590 5.83 -24.89 26.58
C ASN A 590 4.82 -24.12 25.72
N SER A 591 3.57 -24.03 26.16
CA SER A 591 2.55 -23.27 25.43
C SER A 591 2.80 -21.77 25.51
N LEU A 592 2.43 -21.09 24.44
CA LEU A 592 2.39 -19.63 24.38
C LEU A 592 1.10 -19.12 25.06
N PRO A 593 1.12 -17.91 25.65
CA PRO A 593 -0.10 -17.28 26.17
C PRO A 593 -1.16 -17.04 25.09
N ASP A 594 -2.39 -16.88 25.50
CA ASP A 594 -3.57 -16.72 24.65
C ASP A 594 -3.54 -15.43 23.77
N TYR A 595 -2.69 -14.46 24.14
CA TYR A 595 -2.51 -13.24 23.33
C TYR A 595 -1.55 -13.42 22.13
N PHE A 596 -0.92 -14.60 21.96
CA PHE A 596 -0.18 -14.93 20.75
C PHE A 596 -1.15 -15.33 19.63
N MET A 597 -1.80 -14.30 19.04
CA MET A 597 -2.76 -14.50 17.97
C MET A 597 -2.09 -14.51 16.59
N THR A 598 -2.70 -15.23 15.66
CA THR A 598 -2.32 -15.23 14.25
C THR A 598 -3.45 -14.69 13.40
N ALA A 599 -3.16 -14.32 12.15
CA ALA A 599 -4.14 -13.76 11.24
C ALA A 599 -5.44 -14.58 11.10
N ASP A 600 -5.34 -15.91 11.19
CA ASP A 600 -6.50 -16.80 11.05
C ASP A 600 -7.36 -16.89 12.32
N SER A 601 -6.82 -16.54 13.47
CA SER A 601 -7.56 -16.56 14.75
C SER A 601 -8.32 -15.25 15.00
N ILE A 602 -8.19 -14.27 14.10
CA ILE A 602 -8.79 -12.95 14.20
C ILE A 602 -10.00 -12.88 13.27
N THR A 603 -11.12 -12.39 13.79
CA THR A 603 -12.34 -12.26 12.97
C THR A 603 -12.19 -11.15 11.92
N PRO A 604 -12.86 -11.27 10.77
CA PRO A 604 -12.87 -10.21 9.77
C PRO A 604 -13.26 -8.83 10.33
N LYS A 605 -14.22 -8.79 11.24
CA LYS A 605 -14.66 -7.57 11.93
C LYS A 605 -13.51 -6.93 12.74
N GLU A 606 -12.76 -7.74 13.50
CA GLU A 606 -11.61 -7.27 14.27
C GLU A 606 -10.50 -6.73 13.36
N HIS A 607 -10.27 -7.34 12.20
CA HIS A 607 -9.36 -6.80 11.19
C HIS A 607 -9.79 -5.41 10.73
N VAL A 608 -11.07 -5.20 10.46
CA VAL A 608 -11.63 -3.91 10.05
C VAL A 608 -11.55 -2.89 11.17
N ASP A 609 -11.85 -3.27 12.42
CA ASP A 609 -11.79 -2.37 13.59
C ASP A 609 -10.38 -1.79 13.80
N ILE A 610 -9.35 -2.61 13.68
CA ILE A 610 -7.93 -2.15 13.75
C ILE A 610 -7.60 -1.19 12.61
N GLN A 611 -8.00 -1.53 11.39
CA GLN A 611 -7.78 -0.66 10.23
C GLN A 611 -8.50 0.69 10.39
N ALA A 612 -9.75 0.69 10.86
CA ALA A 612 -10.52 1.91 11.08
C ALA A 612 -9.91 2.81 12.16
N ALA A 613 -9.40 2.21 13.24
CA ALA A 613 -8.70 2.93 14.30
C ALA A 613 -7.50 3.72 13.76
N ALA A 614 -6.70 3.09 12.90
CA ALA A 614 -5.56 3.74 12.26
C ALA A 614 -5.99 4.75 11.19
N GLN A 615 -6.96 4.41 10.34
CA GLN A 615 -7.36 5.23 9.18
C GLN A 615 -7.83 6.63 9.58
N TYR A 616 -8.41 6.78 10.76
CA TYR A 616 -8.84 8.09 11.25
C TYR A 616 -7.68 9.10 11.29
N TRP A 617 -6.46 8.65 11.62
CA TRP A 617 -5.26 9.48 11.77
C TRP A 617 -4.28 9.38 10.58
N ILE A 618 -4.49 8.45 9.66
CA ILE A 618 -3.66 8.27 8.46
C ILE A 618 -4.28 9.08 7.31
N ASP A 619 -3.52 10.02 6.74
CA ASP A 619 -4.03 10.94 5.74
C ASP A 619 -4.05 10.37 4.31
N SER A 620 -3.22 9.41 4.00
CA SER A 620 -3.34 8.59 2.78
C SER A 620 -4.19 7.34 3.05
N SER A 621 -3.76 6.17 2.63
CA SER A 621 -4.51 4.93 2.84
C SER A 621 -3.69 3.87 3.56
N ILE A 622 -4.27 2.70 3.72
CA ILE A 622 -3.71 1.58 4.47
C ILE A 622 -3.80 0.33 3.60
N SER A 623 -2.66 -0.33 3.42
CA SER A 623 -2.63 -1.68 2.87
C SER A 623 -2.91 -2.67 3.99
N LYS A 624 -4.12 -3.22 3.99
CA LYS A 624 -4.55 -4.22 4.97
C LYS A 624 -5.42 -5.27 4.32
N THR A 625 -5.17 -6.51 4.72
CA THR A 625 -5.98 -7.66 4.36
C THR A 625 -6.80 -8.15 5.54
N ALA A 626 -8.09 -8.30 5.35
CA ALA A 626 -8.93 -9.03 6.27
C ALA A 626 -8.88 -10.52 5.90
N ASN A 627 -8.22 -11.32 6.72
CA ASN A 627 -8.15 -12.76 6.51
C ASN A 627 -9.53 -13.38 6.82
N VAL A 628 -9.93 -14.32 5.95
CA VAL A 628 -11.22 -14.97 6.04
C VAL A 628 -10.99 -16.48 6.05
N PRO A 629 -11.55 -17.21 7.03
CA PRO A 629 -11.45 -18.66 7.04
C PRO A 629 -11.96 -19.31 5.75
N THR A 630 -11.37 -20.43 5.36
CA THR A 630 -11.74 -21.15 4.12
C THR A 630 -13.21 -21.56 4.09
N ASP A 631 -13.78 -21.91 5.23
CA ASP A 631 -15.17 -22.32 5.43
C ASP A 631 -16.12 -21.18 5.85
N PHE A 632 -15.66 -19.91 5.78
CA PHE A 632 -16.45 -18.75 6.17
C PHE A 632 -17.68 -18.62 5.27
N PRO A 633 -18.90 -18.44 5.84
CA PRO A 633 -20.13 -18.38 5.06
C PRO A 633 -20.12 -17.22 4.08
N TYR A 634 -20.53 -17.47 2.84
CA TYR A 634 -20.60 -16.45 1.78
C TYR A 634 -21.51 -15.26 2.15
N GLU A 635 -22.62 -15.52 2.81
CA GLU A 635 -23.54 -14.46 3.25
C GLU A 635 -22.89 -13.51 4.25
N ASP A 636 -22.14 -14.06 5.21
CA ASP A 636 -21.40 -13.27 6.21
C ASP A 636 -20.19 -12.54 5.57
N PHE A 637 -19.63 -13.10 4.50
CA PHE A 637 -18.54 -12.48 3.75
C PHE A 637 -18.96 -11.15 3.11
N LYS A 638 -20.16 -11.06 2.59
CA LYS A 638 -20.69 -9.82 1.99
C LYS A 638 -20.78 -8.68 2.99
N ASP A 639 -21.03 -8.99 4.25
CA ASP A 639 -21.17 -8.01 5.33
C ASP A 639 -19.82 -7.36 5.70
N ILE A 640 -18.68 -8.01 5.42
CA ILE A 640 -17.34 -7.44 5.69
C ILE A 640 -17.16 -6.13 4.93
N TYR A 641 -17.49 -6.10 3.65
CA TYR A 641 -17.34 -4.91 2.80
C TYR A 641 -18.32 -3.79 3.15
N LEU A 642 -19.55 -4.14 3.52
CA LEU A 642 -20.53 -3.17 4.04
C LEU A 642 -20.05 -2.55 5.35
N TYR A 643 -19.55 -3.39 6.25
CA TYR A 643 -18.98 -2.93 7.52
C TYR A 643 -17.77 -2.01 7.31
N ALA A 644 -16.86 -2.37 6.41
CA ALA A 644 -15.71 -1.53 6.05
C ALA A 644 -16.15 -0.14 5.53
N TYR A 645 -17.14 -0.10 4.67
CA TYR A 645 -17.73 1.14 4.18
C TYR A 645 -18.33 1.98 5.33
N GLU A 646 -19.10 1.37 6.22
CA GLU A 646 -19.73 2.04 7.36
C GLU A 646 -18.73 2.55 8.40
N GLN A 647 -17.59 1.89 8.54
CA GLN A 647 -16.48 2.34 9.39
C GLN A 647 -15.64 3.47 8.75
N GLY A 648 -15.94 3.93 7.56
CA GLY A 648 -15.28 5.04 6.88
C GLY A 648 -13.88 4.71 6.36
N LEU A 649 -13.61 3.46 6.01
CA LEU A 649 -12.36 3.07 5.39
C LEU A 649 -12.24 3.67 3.97
N LYS A 650 -10.99 3.80 3.51
CA LYS A 650 -10.68 4.23 2.13
C LYS A 650 -10.51 3.06 1.16
N GLY A 651 -10.29 1.86 1.68
CA GLY A 651 -10.18 0.64 0.92
C GLY A 651 -10.43 -0.58 1.77
N CYS A 652 -10.75 -1.69 1.13
CA CYS A 652 -10.92 -2.98 1.78
C CYS A 652 -10.45 -4.09 0.84
N THR A 653 -9.66 -5.00 1.39
CA THR A 653 -9.18 -6.20 0.71
C THR A 653 -9.38 -7.39 1.65
N THR A 654 -9.90 -8.49 1.11
CA THR A 654 -10.02 -9.74 1.83
C THR A 654 -9.14 -10.80 1.21
N PHE A 655 -8.71 -11.74 2.01
CA PHE A 655 -8.03 -12.95 1.52
C PHE A 655 -8.66 -14.16 2.17
N ARG A 656 -9.25 -15.03 1.34
CA ARG A 656 -9.73 -16.35 1.71
C ARG A 656 -8.87 -17.36 0.96
N PHE A 657 -8.23 -18.28 1.68
CA PHE A 657 -7.45 -19.33 1.04
C PHE A 657 -8.36 -20.22 0.20
N ASN A 658 -8.10 -20.26 -1.11
CA ASN A 658 -8.77 -21.15 -2.04
C ASN A 658 -7.70 -22.03 -2.69
N PRO A 659 -7.64 -23.35 -2.34
CA PRO A 659 -6.62 -24.25 -2.87
C PRO A 659 -6.56 -24.33 -4.39
N GLU A 660 -7.69 -24.09 -5.06
CA GLU A 660 -7.78 -24.14 -6.52
C GLU A 660 -7.22 -22.86 -7.20
N ALA A 661 -7.28 -21.71 -6.50
CA ALA A 661 -6.90 -20.42 -7.07
C ALA A 661 -5.55 -19.89 -6.57
N PHE A 662 -5.17 -20.19 -5.32
CA PHE A 662 -4.00 -19.62 -4.67
C PHE A 662 -2.96 -20.66 -4.27
N GLN A 663 -1.76 -20.48 -4.81
CA GLN A 663 -0.57 -21.24 -4.43
C GLN A 663 0.53 -20.22 -4.11
N GLY A 664 0.63 -19.88 -2.83
CA GLY A 664 1.47 -18.78 -2.36
C GLY A 664 2.90 -19.17 -1.97
N VAL A 665 3.73 -18.15 -1.80
CA VAL A 665 5.12 -18.27 -1.30
C VAL A 665 5.16 -18.61 0.20
N LEU A 666 4.11 -18.23 0.94
CA LEU A 666 3.97 -18.50 2.37
C LEU A 666 3.03 -19.69 2.58
N VAL A 667 3.53 -20.76 3.20
CA VAL A 667 2.79 -22.00 3.39
C VAL A 667 2.86 -22.43 4.85
N LYS A 668 1.71 -22.66 5.48
CA LYS A 668 1.63 -23.31 6.78
C LYS A 668 1.81 -24.83 6.59
N GLU A 669 2.39 -25.49 7.57
CA GLU A 669 2.62 -26.95 7.48
C GLU A 669 1.31 -27.74 7.33
N ASP A 670 0.25 -27.28 8.00
CA ASP A 670 -1.09 -27.91 7.89
C ASP A 670 -1.74 -27.66 6.53
N ASP A 671 -1.48 -26.51 5.88
CA ASP A 671 -1.97 -26.23 4.54
C ASP A 671 -1.33 -27.13 3.49
N LEU A 672 -0.03 -27.46 3.65
CA LEU A 672 0.67 -28.41 2.77
C LEU A 672 0.07 -29.81 2.86
N LYS A 673 -0.23 -30.28 4.08
CA LYS A 673 -0.83 -31.61 4.30
C LYS A 673 -2.26 -31.73 3.77
N ASN A 674 -2.98 -30.62 3.72
CA ASN A 674 -4.40 -30.59 3.32
C ASN A 674 -4.60 -30.23 1.85
N THR A 675 -3.59 -29.67 1.17
CA THR A 675 -3.67 -29.27 -0.23
C THR A 675 -3.16 -30.37 -1.16
N SER A 676 -3.93 -30.73 -2.19
CA SER A 676 -3.50 -31.65 -3.24
C SER A 676 -3.13 -30.91 -4.51
N TYR A 677 -2.14 -31.41 -5.21
CA TYR A 677 -1.64 -30.89 -6.49
C TYR A 677 -1.75 -31.96 -7.56
N THR A 678 -2.28 -31.61 -8.71
CA THR A 678 -2.39 -32.52 -9.87
C THR A 678 -1.25 -32.28 -10.84
N PHE A 679 -0.52 -33.33 -11.16
CA PHE A 679 0.54 -33.32 -12.17
C PHE A 679 0.14 -34.19 -13.34
N THR A 680 0.28 -33.66 -14.55
CA THR A 680 0.13 -34.43 -15.79
C THR A 680 1.46 -35.06 -16.16
N LEU A 681 1.52 -36.38 -16.26
CA LEU A 681 2.71 -37.13 -16.63
C LEU A 681 2.94 -37.10 -18.16
N GLU A 682 4.12 -37.53 -18.59
CA GLU A 682 4.49 -37.57 -20.03
C GLU A 682 3.56 -38.46 -20.86
N ASP A 683 2.97 -39.49 -20.29
CA ASP A 683 2.00 -40.38 -20.92
C ASP A 683 0.56 -39.82 -20.98
N GLY A 684 0.36 -38.61 -20.47
CA GLY A 684 -0.93 -37.93 -20.41
C GLY A 684 -1.82 -38.39 -19.26
N SER A 685 -1.36 -39.24 -18.37
CA SER A 685 -2.07 -39.59 -17.13
C SER A 685 -1.89 -38.48 -16.08
N GLU A 686 -2.84 -38.36 -15.16
CA GLU A 686 -2.80 -37.40 -14.06
C GLU A 686 -2.59 -38.13 -12.73
N ILE A 687 -1.73 -37.54 -11.89
CA ILE A 687 -1.53 -37.98 -10.50
C ILE A 687 -1.86 -36.83 -9.55
N GLU A 688 -2.54 -37.16 -8.46
CA GLU A 688 -2.84 -36.22 -7.37
C GLU A 688 -1.91 -36.53 -6.19
N VAL A 689 -1.20 -35.51 -5.69
CA VAL A 689 -0.18 -35.65 -4.64
C VAL A 689 -0.40 -34.56 -3.59
N LYS A 690 -0.25 -34.88 -2.32
CA LYS A 690 -0.31 -33.88 -1.24
C LYS A 690 0.88 -32.92 -1.29
N GLY A 691 0.67 -31.67 -0.87
CA GLY A 691 1.68 -30.63 -1.00
C GLY A 691 2.99 -30.88 -0.25
N ASP A 692 2.95 -31.66 0.83
CA ASP A 692 4.12 -32.05 1.62
C ASP A 692 4.78 -33.34 1.12
N GLU A 693 4.14 -34.10 0.23
CA GLU A 693 4.74 -35.30 -0.37
C GLU A 693 5.92 -34.97 -1.25
N MET A 694 6.94 -35.80 -1.22
CA MET A 694 8.16 -35.63 -1.98
C MET A 694 8.05 -36.32 -3.33
N ILE A 695 8.35 -35.58 -4.40
CA ILE A 695 8.32 -36.04 -5.80
C ILE A 695 9.74 -35.97 -6.35
N GLU A 696 10.18 -37.01 -7.04
CA GLU A 696 11.41 -37.00 -7.83
C GLU A 696 11.09 -36.48 -9.24
N TYR A 697 11.78 -35.41 -9.63
CA TYR A 697 11.63 -34.78 -10.94
C TYR A 697 13.00 -34.32 -11.46
N ASP A 698 13.35 -34.69 -12.70
CA ASP A 698 14.63 -34.33 -13.35
C ASP A 698 15.87 -34.70 -12.48
N GLY A 699 15.78 -35.83 -11.74
CA GLY A 699 16.86 -36.34 -10.90
C GLY A 699 17.04 -35.63 -9.55
N GLU A 700 16.12 -34.76 -9.19
CA GLU A 700 16.08 -34.08 -7.88
C GLU A 700 14.74 -34.35 -7.16
N THR A 701 14.78 -34.31 -5.84
CA THR A 701 13.59 -34.56 -5.00
C THR A 701 13.02 -33.26 -4.48
N HIS A 702 11.73 -33.02 -4.69
CA HIS A 702 11.00 -31.80 -4.34
C HIS A 702 9.73 -32.11 -3.56
N SER A 703 9.25 -31.19 -2.72
CA SER A 703 7.85 -31.27 -2.28
C SER A 703 6.91 -30.96 -3.45
N ALA A 704 5.74 -31.62 -3.51
CA ALA A 704 4.76 -31.42 -4.56
C ALA A 704 4.38 -29.95 -4.71
N ALA A 705 4.18 -29.23 -3.62
CA ALA A 705 3.91 -27.80 -3.64
C ALA A 705 5.01 -27.00 -4.35
N ASN A 706 6.28 -27.24 -4.00
CA ASN A 706 7.42 -26.53 -4.59
C ASN A 706 7.60 -26.84 -6.07
N LEU A 707 7.45 -28.09 -6.45
CA LEU A 707 7.57 -28.51 -7.84
C LEU A 707 6.45 -27.87 -8.68
N PHE A 708 5.22 -27.93 -8.19
CA PHE A 708 4.07 -27.35 -8.91
C PHE A 708 4.24 -25.84 -9.13
N ASP A 709 4.63 -25.08 -8.10
CA ASP A 709 4.89 -23.66 -8.21
C ASP A 709 6.03 -23.36 -9.21
N ALA A 710 7.12 -24.15 -9.13
CA ALA A 710 8.27 -23.99 -10.02
C ALA A 710 7.90 -24.25 -11.49
N LEU A 711 7.09 -25.27 -11.76
CA LEU A 711 6.60 -25.59 -13.11
C LEU A 711 5.62 -24.51 -13.63
N LYS A 712 4.68 -24.06 -12.78
CA LYS A 712 3.68 -23.04 -13.12
C LYS A 712 4.31 -21.66 -13.37
N GLU A 713 5.31 -21.29 -12.60
CA GLU A 713 6.06 -20.03 -12.79
C GLU A 713 7.11 -20.12 -13.90
N GLY A 714 7.31 -21.30 -14.49
CA GLY A 714 8.26 -21.53 -15.56
C GLY A 714 9.73 -21.39 -15.14
N TYR A 715 10.03 -21.59 -13.87
CA TYR A 715 11.41 -21.55 -13.37
C TYR A 715 12.18 -22.85 -13.62
N TYR A 716 11.48 -23.95 -13.79
CA TYR A 716 12.12 -25.25 -14.04
C TYR A 716 12.57 -25.34 -15.51
N GLY A 717 13.86 -25.57 -15.74
CA GLY A 717 14.43 -25.73 -17.08
C GLY A 717 14.78 -24.44 -17.83
N LYS A 718 14.71 -23.27 -17.20
CA LYS A 718 15.07 -21.96 -17.79
C LYS A 718 16.39 -21.37 -17.31
N PHE A 719 17.32 -22.19 -16.88
CA PHE A 719 18.66 -21.73 -16.49
C PHE A 719 19.74 -22.27 -17.40
#